data_154d175e63e2a53ae6ef9f02b165af3b
#
_entry.id   154d175e63e2a53ae6ef9f02b165af3b
#
_cell.length_a   1.000
_cell.length_b   1.000
_cell.length_c   1.000
_cell.angle_alpha   90.00
_cell.angle_beta   90.00
_cell.angle_gamma   90.00
#
_symmetry.space_group_name_H-M   'P 1'
#
loop_
_entity.id
_entity.type
_entity.pdbx_description
1 polymer ?
#
loop_
_entity_poly.entity_id
_entity_poly.type
_entity_poly.pdbx_seq_one_letter_code
_entity_poly.pdbx_strand_id
1 'polypeptide(L)'
;MQTVAILAVMWKLTALDPSHIVVQADRTDEELAAFSVGEEALKAKIPWQYDAAVSKAAATAMSGRPAFEAALKAGPYAVGGVECQAFGYWKTANGIMRFPVRAERPPEPVNAVNPLYNVFLTLSRPLAPGKKVGVRLPTGETVDFTYDPNVPTPLFKVNQVGYSSEAAERFVYLGGWMGPLGPYPRPKDGTAFELVSVKDGSVSLRGTVRHRMDDSTYRDKSGSETPFLGEETVELDITAAKPGTYFVRIDGIGRSMDFSVGVTGPSDLFALAMKGLFQQRCGCAKTKDLTHWTDEACHRKVHRGVNPPEEWEYGSCYTGSDGKPIKITHFMVNNWQARKIQEDPTSMEELSLPGGWHDAADFDRRPMHMRIVGDLALLYLLRPENFTDGQLAVPERANGIPDVLDEAVWGLRHLIKGQQKDGGVGTWIETVRHPDEKDHCVASGDPYPYFLSRATQCSSMDYAGYAALLARALKKAGSPKALKLSEAFCASAERAWTYARTVPPAKKVPMRAGWRANEEKDCFYTECENGITGDILVRAAVNLHALTGKPEYAEALTDAVVADAIQNVNRRGWSMSALVLAETAVTDVPAPAYPKLKEAIANRAVAEGRTALEWLNGSYAYRLPWYPPTAGWVHTMSWGNVHPLHQAKKFVAAHLMTGDRRYLDAAYLAFDYHCGCNPNGETWTTGLGKVYPTSYLSLVSAADGIDEYVPGISPYRNTFGLAPEVSKQAYDWNQQTIASYPILRRWGNMEGYSVGASEFTVWETVHDPAIVAGYLMGAGRKPKIDMRPPASDRRDLPGYWCLP
;
A
#
# COMPACT_ATOMS: atom_id res chain seq x y z
N MET A 1 25.89 41.01 -11.12
CA MET A 1 25.42 40.52 -9.82
C MET A 1 23.99 40.11 -10.01
N GLN A 2 23.75 38.81 -10.22
CA GLN A 2 22.37 38.29 -10.14
C GLN A 2 22.01 38.29 -8.65
N THR A 3 20.95 38.99 -8.30
CA THR A 3 20.35 38.94 -6.99
C THR A 3 19.87 37.51 -6.79
N VAL A 4 20.63 36.69 -6.05
CA VAL A 4 20.14 35.41 -5.58
C VAL A 4 18.98 35.74 -4.66
N ALA A 5 17.75 35.46 -5.10
CA ALA A 5 16.61 35.48 -4.21
C ALA A 5 16.94 34.47 -3.11
N ILE A 6 17.03 34.94 -1.87
CA ILE A 6 17.13 34.06 -0.70
C ILE A 6 15.79 33.33 -0.67
N LEU A 7 15.79 32.08 -1.05
CA LEU A 7 14.63 31.22 -0.94
C LEU A 7 14.32 31.10 0.56
N ALA A 8 13.16 31.53 0.96
CA ALA A 8 12.74 31.64 2.36
C ALA A 8 12.10 30.34 2.81
N VAL A 9 12.03 30.12 4.13
CA VAL A 9 11.20 29.08 4.74
C VAL A 9 9.78 29.19 4.21
N MET A 10 9.21 28.09 3.74
CA MET A 10 7.81 28.06 3.33
C MET A 10 6.92 27.87 4.57
N TRP A 11 6.01 28.79 4.78
CA TRP A 11 5.07 28.77 5.90
C TRP A 11 3.64 28.50 5.44
N LYS A 12 2.96 27.58 6.12
CA LYS A 12 1.53 27.33 5.95
C LYS A 12 0.82 27.47 7.29
N LEU A 13 -0.26 28.22 7.32
CA LEU A 13 -1.12 28.40 8.48
C LEU A 13 -2.50 27.81 8.20
N THR A 14 -3.01 27.04 9.14
CA THR A 14 -4.33 26.40 9.06
C THR A 14 -5.06 26.63 10.37
N ALA A 15 -6.28 27.19 10.33
CA ALA A 15 -7.14 27.24 11.50
C ALA A 15 -7.78 25.86 11.73
N LEU A 16 -7.70 25.37 12.96
CA LEU A 16 -8.53 24.27 13.43
C LEU A 16 -9.94 24.76 13.76
N ASP A 17 -9.99 25.87 14.47
CA ASP A 17 -11.18 26.67 14.80
C ASP A 17 -10.76 28.14 15.02
N PRO A 18 -11.68 29.04 15.43
CA PRO A 18 -11.30 30.43 15.69
C PRO A 18 -10.24 30.65 16.76
N SER A 19 -10.00 29.67 17.66
CA SER A 19 -9.09 29.79 18.80
C SER A 19 -7.82 28.93 18.66
N HIS A 20 -7.74 28.10 17.65
CA HIS A 20 -6.60 27.19 17.44
C HIS A 20 -6.08 27.26 16.00
N ILE A 21 -4.77 27.49 15.87
CA ILE A 21 -4.07 27.56 14.57
C ILE A 21 -2.93 26.54 14.58
N VAL A 22 -2.68 25.93 13.43
CA VAL A 22 -1.44 25.20 13.16
C VAL A 22 -0.56 26.05 12.26
N VAL A 23 0.68 26.24 12.66
CA VAL A 23 1.75 26.83 11.85
C VAL A 23 2.64 25.70 11.39
N GLN A 24 2.80 25.55 10.09
CA GLN A 24 3.69 24.54 9.49
C GLN A 24 4.83 25.23 8.75
N ALA A 25 6.04 24.67 8.85
CA ALA A 25 7.21 25.18 8.18
C ALA A 25 7.94 24.08 7.41
N ASP A 26 8.35 24.42 6.19
CA ASP A 26 9.21 23.62 5.33
C ASP A 26 10.46 24.44 4.95
N ARG A 27 11.64 23.85 5.10
CA ARG A 27 12.93 24.51 4.83
C ARG A 27 13.62 23.98 3.58
N THR A 28 12.95 23.15 2.79
CA THR A 28 13.57 22.49 1.63
C THR A 28 14.24 23.50 0.69
N ASP A 29 13.56 24.56 0.30
CA ASP A 29 14.10 25.55 -0.63
C ASP A 29 15.31 26.29 -0.06
N GLU A 30 15.25 26.65 1.23
CA GLU A 30 16.37 27.30 1.93
C GLU A 30 17.59 26.38 1.98
N GLU A 31 17.40 25.11 2.32
CA GLU A 31 18.48 24.13 2.46
C GLU A 31 19.07 23.73 1.10
N LEU A 32 18.24 23.54 0.08
CA LEU A 32 18.70 23.28 -1.28
C LEU A 32 19.48 24.50 -1.84
N ALA A 33 19.03 25.72 -1.57
CA ALA A 33 19.75 26.93 -1.97
C ALA A 33 21.11 27.12 -1.26
N ALA A 34 21.20 26.65 -0.02
CA ALA A 34 22.44 26.68 0.76
C ALA A 34 23.44 25.57 0.37
N PHE A 35 22.99 24.56 -0.37
CA PHE A 35 23.84 23.47 -0.81
C PHE A 35 24.80 23.91 -1.90
N SER A 36 26.10 23.80 -1.61
CA SER A 36 27.17 24.15 -2.55
C SER A 36 28.38 23.22 -2.41
N VAL A 37 28.72 22.53 -3.47
CA VAL A 37 29.93 21.72 -3.55
C VAL A 37 31.02 22.52 -4.18
N GLY A 38 32.17 22.66 -3.51
CA GLY A 38 33.29 23.45 -3.99
C GLY A 38 33.87 22.89 -5.30
N GLU A 39 34.39 23.78 -6.19
CA GLU A 39 34.91 23.44 -7.51
C GLU A 39 35.99 22.36 -7.50
N GLU A 40 36.85 22.34 -6.49
CA GLU A 40 37.92 21.33 -6.37
C GLU A 40 37.34 19.92 -6.15
N ALA A 41 36.29 19.83 -5.34
CA ALA A 41 35.60 18.57 -5.12
C ALA A 41 34.90 18.07 -6.39
N LEU A 42 34.35 18.97 -7.20
CA LEU A 42 33.75 18.62 -8.49
C LEU A 42 34.78 18.12 -9.53
N LYS A 43 36.05 18.46 -9.35
CA LYS A 43 37.18 18.00 -10.18
C LYS A 43 37.81 16.72 -9.64
N ALA A 44 37.41 16.24 -8.48
CA ALA A 44 38.01 15.07 -7.87
C ALA A 44 37.83 13.83 -8.78
N LYS A 45 38.93 13.17 -9.09
CA LYS A 45 38.92 11.94 -9.92
C LYS A 45 38.61 10.68 -9.09
N ILE A 46 38.72 10.79 -7.78
CA ILE A 46 38.51 9.69 -6.83
C ILE A 46 37.07 9.77 -6.27
N PRO A 47 36.22 8.77 -6.51
CA PRO A 47 34.79 8.81 -6.11
C PRO A 47 34.56 9.16 -4.63
N TRP A 48 35.30 8.54 -3.72
CA TRP A 48 35.08 8.76 -2.30
C TRP A 48 35.39 10.19 -1.82
N GLN A 49 36.32 10.92 -2.48
CA GLN A 49 36.58 12.32 -2.15
C GLN A 49 35.43 13.22 -2.57
N TYR A 50 34.81 12.91 -3.70
CA TYR A 50 33.62 13.59 -4.19
C TYR A 50 32.42 13.35 -3.24
N ASP A 51 32.18 12.09 -2.86
CA ASP A 51 31.09 11.71 -1.97
C ASP A 51 31.24 12.36 -0.58
N ALA A 52 32.45 12.42 -0.04
CA ALA A 52 32.75 13.12 1.21
C ALA A 52 32.47 14.63 1.12
N ALA A 53 32.81 15.26 -0.02
CA ALA A 53 32.55 16.68 -0.23
C ALA A 53 31.05 16.98 -0.35
N VAL A 54 30.29 16.15 -1.06
CA VAL A 54 28.82 16.26 -1.18
C VAL A 54 28.15 16.07 0.18
N SER A 55 28.57 15.05 0.93
CA SER A 55 28.04 14.80 2.29
C SER A 55 28.31 15.99 3.23
N LYS A 56 29.50 16.58 3.14
CA LYS A 56 29.85 17.78 3.92
C LYS A 56 29.01 18.98 3.50
N ALA A 57 28.79 19.19 2.22
CA ALA A 57 27.99 20.30 1.71
C ALA A 57 26.52 20.17 2.17
N ALA A 58 25.96 18.99 2.10
CA ALA A 58 24.61 18.69 2.61
C ALA A 58 24.49 18.92 4.12
N ALA A 59 25.45 18.42 4.90
CA ALA A 59 25.49 18.66 6.35
C ALA A 59 25.58 20.16 6.67
N THR A 60 26.33 20.93 5.88
CA THR A 60 26.43 22.39 6.03
C THR A 60 25.12 23.08 5.71
N ALA A 61 24.44 22.68 4.62
CA ALA A 61 23.15 23.23 4.24
C ALA A 61 22.07 23.01 5.33
N MET A 62 22.11 21.84 5.98
CA MET A 62 21.18 21.49 7.08
C MET A 62 21.63 22.00 8.45
N SER A 63 22.78 22.64 8.58
CA SER A 63 23.35 23.03 9.88
C SER A 63 22.45 23.99 10.70
N GLY A 64 21.57 24.71 10.04
CA GLY A 64 20.58 25.59 10.68
C GLY A 64 19.42 24.89 11.37
N ARG A 65 19.15 23.59 11.11
CA ARG A 65 18.01 22.85 11.66
C ARG A 65 17.92 22.90 13.19
N PRO A 66 19.00 22.62 13.97
CA PRO A 66 18.92 22.65 15.43
C PRO A 66 18.53 24.01 16.00
N ALA A 67 19.08 25.09 15.45
CA ALA A 67 18.76 26.46 15.89
C ALA A 67 17.31 26.83 15.54
N PHE A 68 16.84 26.47 14.34
CA PHE A 68 15.46 26.67 13.93
C PHE A 68 14.47 25.91 14.83
N GLU A 69 14.73 24.64 15.10
CA GLU A 69 13.91 23.86 16.03
C GLU A 69 13.91 24.44 17.45
N ALA A 70 15.05 24.87 17.93
CA ALA A 70 15.17 25.49 19.24
C ALA A 70 14.33 26.77 19.33
N ALA A 71 14.32 27.60 18.29
CA ALA A 71 13.48 28.79 18.22
C ALA A 71 11.98 28.42 18.24
N LEU A 72 11.55 27.45 17.42
CA LEU A 72 10.15 27.02 17.40
C LEU A 72 9.68 26.43 18.74
N LYS A 73 10.55 25.76 19.48
CA LYS A 73 10.27 25.20 20.79
C LYS A 73 10.24 26.25 21.89
N ALA A 74 11.01 27.33 21.75
CA ALA A 74 11.12 28.37 22.77
C ALA A 74 9.98 29.38 22.74
N GLY A 75 9.40 29.65 21.56
CA GLY A 75 8.45 30.76 21.42
C GLY A 75 9.13 32.11 21.64
N PRO A 76 8.40 33.18 22.00
CA PRO A 76 6.94 33.22 22.01
C PRO A 76 6.30 33.38 20.62
N TYR A 77 5.01 33.04 20.56
CA TYR A 77 4.15 33.29 19.39
C TYR A 77 3.14 34.36 19.71
N ALA A 78 2.86 35.24 18.75
CA ALA A 78 1.82 36.27 18.91
C ALA A 78 0.97 36.37 17.64
N VAL A 79 -0.34 36.51 17.81
CA VAL A 79 -1.31 36.63 16.73
C VAL A 79 -2.04 37.96 16.87
N GLY A 80 -1.96 38.81 15.83
CA GLY A 80 -2.54 40.16 15.87
C GLY A 80 -1.98 41.04 17.01
N GLY A 81 -0.71 40.84 17.37
CA GLY A 81 -0.03 41.56 18.45
C GLY A 81 -0.32 41.07 19.87
N VAL A 82 -1.07 39.97 20.00
CA VAL A 82 -1.37 39.38 21.33
C VAL A 82 -0.65 38.01 21.42
N GLU A 83 0.04 37.81 22.53
CA GLU A 83 0.74 36.57 22.81
C GLU A 83 -0.24 35.37 22.93
N CYS A 84 0.13 34.20 22.40
CA CYS A 84 -0.65 32.98 22.49
C CYS A 84 -0.71 32.49 23.93
N GLN A 85 -1.84 31.89 24.30
CA GLN A 85 -2.04 31.31 25.64
C GLN A 85 -1.17 30.03 25.83
N ALA A 86 -1.06 29.22 24.81
CA ALA A 86 -0.23 28.01 24.78
C ALA A 86 0.22 27.70 23.37
N PHE A 87 1.33 26.98 23.27
CA PHE A 87 1.79 26.41 22.02
C PHE A 87 2.46 25.05 22.24
N GLY A 88 2.43 24.19 21.20
CA GLY A 88 3.05 22.87 21.21
C GLY A 88 3.76 22.62 19.89
N TYR A 89 5.04 22.31 19.97
CA TYR A 89 5.91 21.99 18.83
C TYR A 89 6.05 20.48 18.64
N TRP A 90 6.01 20.04 17.39
CA TRP A 90 6.46 18.72 17.01
C TRP A 90 6.81 18.69 15.52
N LYS A 91 7.43 17.60 15.02
CA LYS A 91 7.81 17.49 13.63
C LYS A 91 7.44 16.14 13.03
N THR A 92 7.16 16.13 11.73
CA THR A 92 6.91 14.94 10.95
C THR A 92 7.97 14.77 9.88
N ALA A 93 8.18 13.55 9.42
CA ALA A 93 8.90 13.31 8.18
C ALA A 93 7.96 13.55 6.99
N ASN A 94 8.44 14.25 5.98
CA ASN A 94 7.64 14.58 4.80
C ASN A 94 8.44 14.48 3.51
N GLY A 95 8.81 13.25 3.16
CA GLY A 95 9.64 12.92 2.02
C GLY A 95 11.13 12.95 2.33
N ILE A 96 11.89 12.73 1.30
CA ILE A 96 13.34 12.78 1.28
C ILE A 96 13.77 13.99 0.46
N MET A 97 14.62 14.80 1.05
CA MET A 97 15.30 15.86 0.35
C MET A 97 16.52 15.29 -0.36
N ARG A 98 16.58 15.48 -1.66
CA ARG A 98 17.70 15.06 -2.51
C ARG A 98 18.53 16.27 -2.90
N PHE A 99 19.77 16.28 -2.47
CA PHE A 99 20.70 17.33 -2.87
C PHE A 99 21.12 17.13 -4.33
N PRO A 100 21.06 18.18 -5.18
CA PRO A 100 21.39 18.07 -6.60
C PRO A 100 22.87 17.79 -6.76
N VAL A 101 23.23 16.68 -7.39
CA VAL A 101 24.59 16.25 -7.68
C VAL A 101 24.72 16.06 -9.18
N ARG A 102 25.89 16.34 -9.77
CA ARG A 102 26.08 16.26 -11.22
C ARG A 102 25.88 14.83 -11.74
N ALA A 103 25.15 14.72 -12.84
CA ALA A 103 24.65 13.49 -13.45
C ALA A 103 25.71 12.57 -14.13
N GLU A 104 27.00 12.93 -14.15
CA GLU A 104 28.05 12.11 -14.81
C GLU A 104 28.51 10.90 -13.98
N ARG A 105 28.14 10.85 -12.72
CA ARG A 105 28.23 9.69 -11.83
C ARG A 105 26.98 9.70 -10.98
N PRO A 106 26.29 8.58 -10.81
CA PRO A 106 25.34 8.48 -9.73
C PRO A 106 26.18 8.46 -8.43
N PRO A 107 26.27 9.57 -7.69
CA PRO A 107 26.80 9.52 -6.34
C PRO A 107 25.79 8.75 -5.51
N GLU A 108 26.24 8.17 -4.41
CA GLU A 108 25.28 7.84 -3.37
C GLU A 108 24.49 9.13 -3.08
N PRO A 109 23.19 9.18 -3.37
CA PRO A 109 22.45 10.41 -3.13
C PRO A 109 22.57 10.73 -1.65
N VAL A 110 23.03 11.91 -1.33
CA VAL A 110 23.00 12.39 0.05
C VAL A 110 21.55 12.75 0.33
N ASN A 111 20.82 11.72 0.73
CA ASN A 111 19.43 11.83 1.07
C ASN A 111 19.30 12.23 2.53
N ALA A 112 18.45 13.17 2.80
CA ALA A 112 18.11 13.57 4.15
C ALA A 112 16.58 13.56 4.33
N VAL A 113 16.12 13.08 5.49
CA VAL A 113 14.70 13.23 5.83
C VAL A 113 14.33 14.71 5.77
N ASN A 114 13.27 15.03 5.03
CA ASN A 114 12.69 16.37 5.02
C ASN A 114 11.73 16.53 6.19
N PRO A 115 12.06 17.35 7.21
CA PRO A 115 11.17 17.59 8.33
C PRO A 115 10.12 18.64 7.96
N LEU A 116 8.85 18.31 8.20
CA LEU A 116 7.79 19.30 8.31
C LEU A 116 7.63 19.68 9.79
N TYR A 117 7.89 20.92 10.10
CA TYR A 117 7.80 21.46 11.45
C TYR A 117 6.38 21.95 11.71
N ASN A 118 5.77 21.50 12.80
CA ASN A 118 4.40 21.82 13.15
C ASN A 118 4.36 22.51 14.53
N VAL A 119 3.62 23.59 14.64
CA VAL A 119 3.35 24.25 15.91
C VAL A 119 1.87 24.52 16.06
N PHE A 120 1.28 23.93 17.07
CA PHE A 120 -0.09 24.20 17.46
C PHE A 120 -0.14 25.40 18.39
N LEU A 121 -1.00 26.36 18.10
CA LEU A 121 -1.19 27.57 18.89
C LEU A 121 -2.60 27.59 19.46
N THR A 122 -2.72 27.82 20.76
CA THR A 122 -3.98 28.16 21.42
C THR A 122 -3.98 29.67 21.65
N LEU A 123 -4.96 30.34 21.08
CA LEU A 123 -5.06 31.79 21.09
C LEU A 123 -5.73 32.29 22.38
N SER A 124 -5.30 33.47 22.88
CA SER A 124 -5.88 34.11 24.06
C SER A 124 -7.29 34.65 23.78
N ARG A 125 -7.65 34.82 22.50
CA ARG A 125 -9.00 35.27 22.05
C ARG A 125 -9.27 34.69 20.64
N PRO A 126 -10.54 34.40 20.32
CA PRO A 126 -10.91 33.91 19.01
C PRO A 126 -10.64 34.93 17.90
N LEU A 127 -10.30 34.43 16.71
CA LEU A 127 -10.15 35.20 15.50
C LEU A 127 -11.51 35.64 14.94
N ALA A 128 -11.59 36.89 14.51
CA ALA A 128 -12.76 37.37 13.78
C ALA A 128 -12.67 36.93 12.30
N PRO A 129 -13.76 36.41 11.71
CA PRO A 129 -13.80 36.03 10.31
C PRO A 129 -13.44 37.19 9.37
N GLY A 130 -12.66 36.93 8.33
CA GLY A 130 -12.26 37.90 7.31
C GLY A 130 -11.23 38.91 7.74
N LYS A 131 -10.86 38.94 9.02
CA LYS A 131 -9.86 39.90 9.52
C LYS A 131 -8.45 39.35 9.30
N LYS A 132 -7.63 40.07 8.55
CA LYS A 132 -6.20 39.77 8.39
C LYS A 132 -5.45 40.13 9.68
N VAL A 133 -4.63 39.17 10.13
CA VAL A 133 -3.75 39.30 11.32
C VAL A 133 -2.34 38.85 10.99
N GLY A 134 -1.34 39.49 11.59
CA GLY A 134 0.04 39.02 11.53
C GLY A 134 0.28 37.98 12.61
N VAL A 135 0.82 36.83 12.23
CA VAL A 135 1.30 35.77 13.14
C VAL A 135 2.81 35.96 13.28
N ARG A 136 3.25 36.47 14.41
CA ARG A 136 4.68 36.66 14.72
C ARG A 136 5.27 35.34 15.21
N LEU A 137 6.34 34.94 14.59
CA LEU A 137 7.07 33.70 14.86
C LEU A 137 8.34 33.97 15.69
N PRO A 138 8.81 33.00 16.47
CA PRO A 138 10.03 33.17 17.26
C PRO A 138 11.31 33.26 16.42
N THR A 139 11.24 32.91 15.13
CA THR A 139 12.31 33.10 14.14
C THR A 139 12.47 34.60 13.71
N GLY A 140 11.55 35.48 14.16
CA GLY A 140 11.58 36.90 13.85
C GLY A 140 10.66 37.34 12.71
N GLU A 141 10.11 36.38 11.97
CA GLU A 141 9.21 36.62 10.83
C GLU A 141 7.78 36.87 11.30
N THR A 142 7.02 37.53 10.46
CA THR A 142 5.57 37.70 10.64
C THR A 142 4.87 37.22 9.38
N VAL A 143 4.00 36.23 9.54
CA VAL A 143 3.23 35.62 8.46
C VAL A 143 1.80 36.14 8.54
N ASP A 144 1.28 36.63 7.42
CA ASP A 144 -0.10 37.10 7.35
C ASP A 144 -1.07 35.92 7.32
N PHE A 145 -2.13 36.00 8.12
CA PHE A 145 -3.19 35.00 8.18
C PHE A 145 -4.57 35.68 8.23
N THR A 146 -5.53 35.06 7.55
CA THR A 146 -6.94 35.47 7.60
C THR A 146 -7.78 34.23 7.94
N TYR A 147 -8.52 34.28 9.04
CA TYR A 147 -9.45 33.23 9.38
C TYR A 147 -10.70 33.31 8.51
N ASP A 148 -11.04 32.24 7.84
CA ASP A 148 -12.27 32.06 7.08
C ASP A 148 -12.98 30.79 7.52
N PRO A 149 -14.18 30.87 8.15
CA PRO A 149 -14.93 29.69 8.58
C PRO A 149 -15.42 28.80 7.41
N ASN A 150 -15.34 29.30 6.17
CA ASN A 150 -15.67 28.50 4.96
C ASN A 150 -14.49 27.67 4.46
N VAL A 151 -13.29 27.92 4.95
CA VAL A 151 -12.15 27.01 4.66
C VAL A 151 -12.30 25.76 5.52
N PRO A 152 -12.20 24.57 4.91
CA PRO A 152 -12.30 23.32 5.65
C PRO A 152 -11.25 23.17 6.76
N THR A 153 -11.67 22.74 7.93
CA THR A 153 -10.75 22.40 9.02
C THR A 153 -10.40 20.89 8.98
N PRO A 154 -9.15 20.51 9.26
CA PRO A 154 -8.72 19.11 9.28
C PRO A 154 -9.29 18.30 10.47
N LEU A 155 -10.03 18.93 11.38
CA LEU A 155 -10.69 18.24 12.49
C LEU A 155 -11.79 17.28 12.00
N PHE A 156 -12.49 17.62 10.91
CA PHE A 156 -13.49 16.73 10.32
C PHE A 156 -12.84 15.68 9.43
N LYS A 157 -13.19 14.42 9.67
CA LYS A 157 -12.76 13.25 8.89
C LYS A 157 -13.93 12.74 8.07
N VAL A 158 -13.79 12.80 6.76
CA VAL A 158 -14.83 12.46 5.80
C VAL A 158 -14.30 11.48 4.75
N ASN A 159 -15.16 10.68 4.19
CA ASN A 159 -14.84 9.94 2.97
C ASN A 159 -14.71 10.92 1.80
N GLN A 160 -13.51 11.20 1.37
CA GLN A 160 -13.16 12.17 0.33
C GLN A 160 -13.54 11.71 -1.08
N VAL A 161 -13.74 10.40 -1.26
CA VAL A 161 -14.06 9.78 -2.56
C VAL A 161 -15.58 9.71 -2.75
N GLY A 162 -16.30 9.52 -1.67
CA GLY A 162 -17.75 9.53 -1.62
C GLY A 162 -18.32 8.34 -0.84
N TYR A 163 -19.23 8.65 0.07
CA TYR A 163 -20.00 7.64 0.80
C TYR A 163 -20.96 6.91 -0.16
N SER A 164 -21.03 5.59 -0.03
CA SER A 164 -22.01 4.83 -0.79
C SER A 164 -23.43 5.10 -0.30
N SER A 165 -24.35 5.41 -1.21
CA SER A 165 -25.77 5.50 -0.89
C SER A 165 -26.38 4.14 -0.55
N GLU A 166 -25.68 3.04 -0.84
CA GLU A 166 -26.10 1.67 -0.54
C GLU A 166 -25.66 1.20 0.86
N ALA A 167 -24.73 1.91 1.51
CA ALA A 167 -24.33 1.63 2.88
C ALA A 167 -25.48 1.93 3.85
N ALA A 168 -25.73 1.02 4.81
CA ALA A 168 -26.77 1.21 5.82
C ALA A 168 -26.43 2.32 6.82
N GLU A 169 -25.16 2.60 7.04
CA GLU A 169 -24.69 3.60 7.99
C GLU A 169 -23.59 4.46 7.34
N ARG A 170 -23.60 5.76 7.62
CA ARG A 170 -22.59 6.73 7.14
C ARG A 170 -22.30 7.73 8.24
N PHE A 171 -21.00 7.93 8.52
CA PHE A 171 -20.55 8.81 9.58
C PHE A 171 -19.48 9.80 9.10
N VAL A 172 -19.60 11.04 9.55
CA VAL A 172 -18.48 11.98 9.60
C VAL A 172 -17.92 11.94 11.01
N TYR A 173 -16.61 11.98 11.15
CA TYR A 173 -16.00 12.06 12.49
C TYR A 173 -15.37 13.43 12.70
N LEU A 174 -15.26 13.81 13.98
CA LEU A 174 -14.51 14.99 14.39
C LEU A 174 -13.63 14.62 15.56
N GLY A 175 -12.36 14.94 15.43
CA GLY A 175 -11.34 14.75 16.45
C GLY A 175 -10.02 15.31 15.96
N GLY A 176 -9.08 15.47 16.88
CA GLY A 176 -7.74 15.95 16.57
C GLY A 176 -6.79 15.81 17.73
N TRP A 177 -5.54 15.62 17.37
CA TRP A 177 -4.41 15.66 18.29
C TRP A 177 -3.55 16.89 17.99
N MET A 178 -3.29 17.69 19.00
CA MET A 178 -2.53 18.94 18.88
C MET A 178 -1.09 18.79 19.38
N GLY A 179 -0.45 17.68 19.08
CA GLY A 179 0.90 17.40 19.51
C GLY A 179 1.02 17.41 21.05
N PRO A 180 2.05 18.08 21.61
CA PRO A 180 2.25 18.18 23.07
C PRO A 180 1.12 18.86 23.85
N LEU A 181 0.21 19.56 23.17
CA LEU A 181 -0.98 20.13 23.82
C LEU A 181 -2.08 19.09 24.08
N GLY A 182 -1.91 17.86 23.55
CA GLY A 182 -2.87 16.77 23.76
C GLY A 182 -4.07 16.82 22.81
N PRO A 183 -5.21 16.22 23.20
CA PRO A 183 -6.39 16.15 22.37
C PRO A 183 -7.00 17.55 22.11
N TYR A 184 -7.55 17.72 20.90
CA TYR A 184 -8.41 18.86 20.61
C TYR A 184 -9.67 18.78 21.50
N PRO A 185 -10.12 19.91 22.11
CA PRO A 185 -11.32 19.92 22.94
C PRO A 185 -12.56 19.55 22.11
N ARG A 186 -13.09 18.37 22.31
CA ARG A 186 -14.27 17.90 21.58
C ARG A 186 -15.54 18.72 21.91
N PRO A 187 -16.46 18.87 20.95
CA PRO A 187 -17.79 19.41 21.25
C PRO A 187 -18.54 18.49 22.21
N LYS A 188 -19.42 19.07 23.04
CA LYS A 188 -20.28 18.32 23.95
C LYS A 188 -21.29 17.49 23.19
N ASP A 189 -21.67 16.35 23.75
CA ASP A 189 -22.76 15.54 23.23
C ASP A 189 -24.04 16.38 23.11
N GLY A 190 -24.76 16.21 22.01
CA GLY A 190 -25.93 17.00 21.71
C GLY A 190 -25.66 18.34 21.02
N THR A 191 -24.37 18.73 20.82
CA THR A 191 -24.05 19.89 19.97
C THR A 191 -24.62 19.70 18.57
N ALA A 192 -25.33 20.68 18.04
CA ALA A 192 -25.94 20.60 16.73
C ALA A 192 -24.92 20.65 15.60
N PHE A 193 -25.16 19.89 14.56
CA PHE A 193 -24.47 20.01 13.28
C PHE A 193 -25.45 20.14 12.12
N GLU A 194 -24.97 20.72 11.03
CA GLU A 194 -25.72 20.83 9.79
C GLU A 194 -24.99 20.14 8.65
N LEU A 195 -25.72 19.34 7.86
CA LEU A 195 -25.30 18.86 6.56
C LEU A 195 -25.80 19.82 5.50
N VAL A 196 -24.90 20.51 4.84
CA VAL A 196 -25.19 21.61 3.90
C VAL A 196 -24.92 21.14 2.47
N SER A 197 -25.88 21.35 1.59
CA SER A 197 -25.73 21.09 0.15
C SER A 197 -24.74 22.09 -0.47
N VAL A 198 -23.72 21.60 -1.15
CA VAL A 198 -22.76 22.44 -1.89
C VAL A 198 -23.43 23.13 -3.06
N LYS A 199 -24.48 22.52 -3.65
CA LYS A 199 -25.16 23.01 -4.84
C LYS A 199 -25.85 24.38 -4.64
N ASP A 200 -26.48 24.55 -3.47
CA ASP A 200 -27.37 25.70 -3.22
C ASP A 200 -27.25 26.29 -1.81
N GLY A 201 -26.37 25.76 -0.97
CA GLY A 201 -26.17 26.23 0.39
C GLY A 201 -27.30 25.86 1.36
N SER A 202 -28.29 25.07 0.93
CA SER A 202 -29.40 24.66 1.79
C SER A 202 -28.98 23.59 2.81
N VAL A 203 -29.60 23.62 3.99
CA VAL A 203 -29.40 22.62 5.02
C VAL A 203 -30.25 21.39 4.68
N SER A 204 -29.58 20.30 4.32
CA SER A 204 -30.23 19.03 3.94
C SER A 204 -30.57 18.14 5.13
N LEU A 205 -29.78 18.22 6.21
CA LEU A 205 -29.98 17.45 7.44
C LEU A 205 -29.47 18.25 8.63
N ARG A 206 -30.18 18.16 9.75
CA ARG A 206 -29.71 18.59 11.07
C ARG A 206 -29.60 17.38 11.97
N GLY A 207 -28.52 17.30 12.74
CA GLY A 207 -28.28 16.25 13.71
C GLY A 207 -27.52 16.79 14.91
N THR A 208 -27.15 15.89 15.80
CA THR A 208 -26.33 16.18 16.97
C THR A 208 -25.13 15.28 17.04
N VAL A 209 -24.01 15.81 17.52
CA VAL A 209 -22.79 15.01 17.72
C VAL A 209 -23.01 14.02 18.86
N ARG A 210 -22.38 12.85 18.74
CA ARG A 210 -22.33 11.82 19.76
C ARG A 210 -20.88 11.49 20.07
N HIS A 211 -20.55 11.31 21.34
CA HIS A 211 -19.26 10.76 21.72
C HIS A 211 -19.10 9.36 21.15
N ARG A 212 -18.00 9.11 20.45
CA ARG A 212 -17.71 7.81 19.88
C ARG A 212 -16.74 7.02 20.75
N MET A 213 -15.60 7.61 21.07
CA MET A 213 -14.56 6.94 21.86
C MET A 213 -13.52 7.95 22.32
N ASP A 214 -12.98 7.71 23.52
CA ASP A 214 -11.77 8.36 24.01
C ASP A 214 -10.58 7.44 23.80
N ASP A 215 -9.76 7.78 22.83
CA ASP A 215 -8.50 7.08 22.52
C ASP A 215 -7.28 7.96 22.85
N SER A 216 -7.44 8.96 23.72
CA SER A 216 -6.39 9.90 24.10
C SER A 216 -5.23 9.22 24.83
N THR A 217 -5.51 8.13 25.55
CA THR A 217 -4.49 7.32 26.25
C THR A 217 -4.71 5.83 26.04
N TYR A 218 -3.61 5.09 26.03
CA TYR A 218 -3.62 3.63 25.99
C TYR A 218 -2.54 3.10 26.97
N ARG A 219 -2.86 2.03 27.69
CA ARG A 219 -1.88 1.30 28.50
C ARG A 219 -1.54 -0.01 27.82
N ASP A 220 -0.29 -0.19 27.48
CA ASP A 220 0.22 -1.47 27.01
C ASP A 220 0.30 -2.53 28.12
N LYS A 221 0.67 -3.76 27.78
CA LYS A 221 0.81 -4.85 28.75
C LYS A 221 1.91 -4.62 29.80
N SER A 222 2.85 -3.72 29.55
CA SER A 222 3.87 -3.32 30.51
C SER A 222 3.37 -2.28 31.51
N GLY A 223 2.15 -1.75 31.29
CA GLY A 223 1.59 -0.64 32.07
C GLY A 223 2.06 0.73 31.59
N SER A 224 2.82 0.81 30.50
CA SER A 224 3.25 2.07 29.90
C SER A 224 2.09 2.75 29.21
N GLU A 225 1.86 4.03 29.49
CA GLU A 225 0.84 4.83 28.84
C GLU A 225 1.39 5.38 27.52
N THR A 226 0.76 5.00 26.42
CA THR A 226 1.05 5.54 25.09
C THR A 226 -0.27 6.00 24.47
N PRO A 227 -0.37 7.24 23.97
CA PRO A 227 -1.57 7.68 23.27
C PRO A 227 -1.84 6.77 22.07
N PHE A 228 -3.08 6.31 21.92
CA PHE A 228 -3.44 5.45 20.80
C PHE A 228 -3.77 6.29 19.56
N LEU A 229 -4.76 7.18 19.65
CA LEU A 229 -5.05 8.25 18.68
C LEU A 229 -4.60 9.63 19.20
N GLY A 230 -4.47 9.76 20.50
CA GLY A 230 -4.19 11.05 21.18
C GLY A 230 -5.41 11.99 21.20
N GLU A 231 -6.62 11.48 21.00
CA GLU A 231 -7.83 12.30 20.90
C GLU A 231 -9.07 11.63 21.47
N GLU A 232 -10.07 12.48 21.76
CA GLU A 232 -11.46 12.06 21.93
C GLU A 232 -12.21 12.30 20.61
N THR A 233 -12.82 11.25 20.07
CA THR A 233 -13.53 11.30 18.78
C THR A 233 -15.03 11.39 19.00
N VAL A 234 -15.71 12.27 18.26
CA VAL A 234 -17.16 12.29 18.12
C VAL A 234 -17.58 11.89 16.72
N GLU A 235 -18.78 11.35 16.59
CA GLU A 235 -19.38 10.97 15.32
C GLU A 235 -20.64 11.79 15.02
N LEU A 236 -20.85 12.05 13.74
CA LEU A 236 -21.97 12.78 13.17
C LEU A 236 -22.65 11.82 12.18
N ASP A 237 -23.84 11.38 12.52
CA ASP A 237 -24.63 10.45 11.71
C ASP A 237 -25.25 11.19 10.53
N ILE A 238 -24.81 10.85 9.31
CA ILE A 238 -25.32 11.38 8.04
C ILE A 238 -26.05 10.31 7.23
N THR A 239 -26.47 9.20 7.85
CA THR A 239 -27.10 8.06 7.18
C THR A 239 -28.33 8.46 6.37
N ALA A 240 -29.10 9.43 6.85
CA ALA A 240 -30.30 9.93 6.16
C ALA A 240 -30.00 10.85 4.94
N ALA A 241 -28.72 11.15 4.66
CA ALA A 241 -28.33 11.97 3.53
C ALA A 241 -28.71 11.30 2.19
N LYS A 242 -29.37 12.04 1.32
CA LYS A 242 -29.68 11.59 -0.06
C LYS A 242 -28.46 11.75 -0.97
N PRO A 243 -28.44 11.10 -2.16
CA PRO A 243 -27.38 11.35 -3.12
C PRO A 243 -27.21 12.84 -3.43
N GLY A 244 -25.95 13.33 -3.35
CA GLY A 244 -25.60 14.74 -3.53
C GLY A 244 -24.18 15.05 -3.07
N THR A 245 -23.79 16.33 -3.15
CA THR A 245 -22.50 16.82 -2.65
C THR A 245 -22.74 17.75 -1.48
N TYR A 246 -22.02 17.52 -0.39
CA TYR A 246 -22.27 18.12 0.91
C TYR A 246 -20.98 18.51 1.62
N PHE A 247 -21.14 19.33 2.65
CA PHE A 247 -20.19 19.44 3.75
C PHE A 247 -20.95 19.46 5.07
N VAL A 248 -20.29 19.09 6.15
CA VAL A 248 -20.81 19.22 7.52
C VAL A 248 -20.28 20.51 8.14
N ARG A 249 -21.12 21.19 8.92
CA ARG A 249 -20.77 22.40 9.66
C ARG A 249 -21.20 22.29 11.12
N ILE A 250 -20.34 22.76 12.03
CA ILE A 250 -20.63 22.97 13.45
C ILE A 250 -20.29 24.42 13.77
N ASP A 251 -21.26 25.14 14.33
CA ASP A 251 -21.06 26.53 14.74
C ASP A 251 -19.96 26.63 15.81
N GLY A 252 -19.09 27.65 15.68
CA GLY A 252 -17.93 27.88 16.54
C GLY A 252 -16.75 26.94 16.32
N ILE A 253 -16.84 25.94 15.38
CA ILE A 253 -15.73 25.08 14.99
C ILE A 253 -15.33 25.32 13.53
N GLY A 254 -16.26 25.19 12.59
CA GLY A 254 -16.02 25.34 11.16
C GLY A 254 -16.73 24.27 10.34
N ARG A 255 -16.16 23.94 9.17
CA ARG A 255 -16.76 22.97 8.24
C ARG A 255 -15.78 21.89 7.82
N SER A 256 -16.34 20.77 7.38
CA SER A 256 -15.57 19.73 6.67
C SER A 256 -15.21 20.17 5.25
N MET A 257 -14.30 19.44 4.59
CA MET A 257 -14.22 19.48 3.13
C MET A 257 -15.50 18.96 2.50
N ASP A 258 -15.71 19.29 1.22
CA ASP A 258 -16.83 18.76 0.44
C ASP A 258 -16.63 17.27 0.20
N PHE A 259 -17.72 16.51 0.34
CA PHE A 259 -17.81 15.10 0.04
C PHE A 259 -19.11 14.75 -0.67
N SER A 260 -19.16 13.64 -1.34
CA SER A 260 -20.37 13.15 -2.01
C SER A 260 -21.03 12.00 -1.25
N VAL A 261 -22.34 11.87 -1.42
CA VAL A 261 -23.10 10.65 -1.13
C VAL A 261 -23.66 10.14 -2.46
N GLY A 262 -23.37 8.89 -2.81
CA GLY A 262 -23.78 8.34 -4.11
C GLY A 262 -23.29 6.92 -4.30
N VAL A 263 -22.98 6.57 -5.54
CA VAL A 263 -22.62 5.19 -5.91
C VAL A 263 -21.26 5.10 -6.63
N THR A 264 -20.54 6.23 -6.78
CA THR A 264 -19.31 6.28 -7.59
C THR A 264 -18.04 6.04 -6.80
N GLY A 265 -18.02 6.31 -5.49
CA GLY A 265 -16.81 6.22 -4.67
C GLY A 265 -16.06 4.89 -4.80
N PRO A 266 -16.68 3.73 -4.63
CA PRO A 266 -16.00 2.46 -4.83
C PRO A 266 -15.45 2.25 -6.24
N SER A 267 -16.14 2.70 -7.29
CA SER A 267 -15.64 2.55 -8.66
C SER A 267 -14.42 3.43 -8.95
N ASP A 268 -14.32 4.61 -8.32
CA ASP A 268 -13.18 5.49 -8.46
C ASP A 268 -11.94 4.92 -7.76
N LEU A 269 -12.09 4.35 -6.56
CA LEU A 269 -11.00 3.63 -5.91
C LEU A 269 -10.59 2.39 -6.72
N PHE A 270 -11.54 1.61 -7.25
CA PHE A 270 -11.23 0.46 -8.10
C PHE A 270 -10.35 0.86 -9.27
N ALA A 271 -10.75 1.87 -10.05
CA ALA A 271 -9.99 2.30 -11.22
C ALA A 271 -8.59 2.78 -10.86
N LEU A 272 -8.47 3.53 -9.76
CA LEU A 272 -7.17 4.06 -9.36
C LEU A 272 -6.24 2.97 -8.83
N ALA A 273 -6.74 2.02 -8.04
CA ALA A 273 -5.94 0.89 -7.56
C ALA A 273 -5.51 -0.03 -8.72
N MET A 274 -6.41 -0.25 -9.72
CA MET A 274 -6.04 -0.96 -10.94
C MET A 274 -5.00 -0.19 -11.78
N LYS A 275 -5.00 1.15 -11.75
CA LYS A 275 -3.92 1.96 -12.32
C LYS A 275 -2.60 1.71 -11.62
N GLY A 276 -2.60 1.58 -10.30
CA GLY A 276 -1.42 1.20 -9.51
C GLY A 276 -0.85 -0.16 -9.95
N LEU A 277 -1.71 -1.18 -10.12
CA LEU A 277 -1.29 -2.47 -10.68
C LEU A 277 -0.74 -2.34 -12.10
N PHE A 278 -1.39 -1.57 -12.97
CA PHE A 278 -0.89 -1.32 -14.32
C PHE A 278 0.51 -0.69 -14.33
N GLN A 279 0.76 0.27 -13.43
CA GLN A 279 2.08 0.89 -13.30
C GLN A 279 3.16 -0.11 -12.87
N GLN A 280 2.81 -1.12 -12.10
CA GLN A 280 3.71 -2.18 -11.68
C GLN A 280 3.87 -3.33 -12.71
N ARG A 281 3.15 -3.31 -13.83
CA ARG A 281 3.31 -4.33 -14.89
C ARG A 281 4.76 -4.41 -15.36
N CYS A 282 5.34 -5.60 -15.29
CA CYS A 282 6.68 -5.88 -15.80
C CYS A 282 6.66 -6.24 -17.29
N GLY A 283 7.55 -5.64 -18.10
CA GLY A 283 7.63 -5.87 -19.53
C GLY A 283 6.54 -5.17 -20.35
N CYS A 284 5.88 -4.17 -19.79
CA CYS A 284 4.84 -3.35 -20.41
C CYS A 284 5.31 -1.89 -20.51
N ALA A 285 5.28 -1.32 -21.70
CA ALA A 285 5.51 0.11 -21.84
C ALA A 285 4.33 0.90 -21.24
N LYS A 286 4.64 1.94 -20.47
CA LYS A 286 3.71 2.93 -19.93
C LYS A 286 3.73 4.14 -20.84
N THR A 287 2.71 4.27 -21.70
CA THR A 287 2.66 5.29 -22.76
C THR A 287 1.78 6.47 -22.39
N LYS A 288 2.00 7.63 -23.01
CA LYS A 288 1.31 8.90 -22.70
C LYS A 288 -0.22 8.87 -22.87
N ASP A 289 -0.73 7.95 -23.67
CA ASP A 289 -2.18 7.75 -23.85
C ASP A 289 -2.82 6.96 -22.69
N LEU A 290 -2.01 6.34 -21.83
CA LEU A 290 -2.45 5.57 -20.68
C LEU A 290 -2.08 6.22 -19.34
N THR A 291 -0.98 6.99 -19.29
CA THR A 291 -0.49 7.60 -18.06
C THR A 291 0.51 8.72 -18.33
N HIS A 292 0.62 9.66 -17.40
CA HIS A 292 1.71 10.65 -17.43
C HIS A 292 3.02 10.13 -16.82
N TRP A 293 2.97 9.06 -16.00
CA TRP A 293 4.14 8.36 -15.45
C TRP A 293 4.61 7.31 -16.45
N THR A 294 5.37 7.76 -17.45
CA THR A 294 5.76 6.93 -18.60
C THR A 294 7.06 6.20 -18.35
N ASP A 295 7.16 4.98 -18.88
CA ASP A 295 8.38 4.18 -18.90
C ASP A 295 8.39 3.23 -20.10
N GLU A 296 9.56 2.84 -20.58
CA GLU A 296 9.75 1.83 -21.62
C GLU A 296 9.41 0.42 -21.09
N ALA A 297 9.33 -0.55 -21.99
CA ALA A 297 9.10 -1.94 -21.59
C ALA A 297 10.35 -2.55 -20.96
N CYS A 298 10.28 -2.84 -19.65
CA CYS A 298 11.38 -3.36 -18.85
C CYS A 298 11.53 -4.89 -18.90
N HIS A 299 12.60 -5.46 -18.34
CA HIS A 299 12.85 -6.86 -17.97
C HIS A 299 12.25 -7.93 -18.91
N ARG A 300 12.35 -7.69 -20.20
CA ARG A 300 11.78 -8.60 -21.23
C ARG A 300 12.62 -9.86 -21.40
N LYS A 301 13.93 -9.78 -21.10
CA LYS A 301 14.88 -10.86 -21.16
C LYS A 301 15.06 -11.45 -19.76
N VAL A 302 14.90 -12.74 -19.66
CA VAL A 302 15.03 -13.52 -18.41
C VAL A 302 15.76 -14.82 -18.74
N HIS A 303 16.72 -15.21 -17.93
CA HIS A 303 17.39 -16.49 -18.10
C HIS A 303 16.65 -17.60 -17.35
N ARG A 304 16.47 -18.78 -17.97
CA ARG A 304 15.96 -19.93 -17.26
C ARG A 304 17.00 -20.42 -16.26
N GLY A 305 16.70 -20.32 -14.97
CA GLY A 305 17.58 -20.72 -13.90
C GLY A 305 17.91 -22.22 -13.97
N VAL A 306 19.17 -22.52 -13.69
CA VAL A 306 19.68 -23.89 -13.62
C VAL A 306 19.96 -24.31 -12.18
N ASN A 307 20.14 -25.60 -11.95
CA ASN A 307 20.53 -26.09 -10.64
C ASN A 307 21.91 -25.56 -10.26
N PRO A 308 22.08 -25.03 -9.04
CA PRO A 308 23.41 -24.79 -8.52
C PRO A 308 24.18 -26.09 -8.35
N PRO A 309 25.51 -26.03 -8.16
CA PRO A 309 26.30 -27.20 -7.84
C PRO A 309 25.71 -28.00 -6.67
N GLU A 310 25.82 -29.32 -6.71
CA GLU A 310 25.18 -30.18 -5.70
C GLU A 310 25.65 -29.90 -4.28
N GLU A 311 26.88 -29.47 -4.10
CA GLU A 311 27.44 -29.03 -2.83
C GLU A 311 26.80 -27.76 -2.26
N TRP A 312 26.04 -27.02 -3.11
CA TRP A 312 25.30 -25.83 -2.70
C TRP A 312 23.86 -26.14 -2.31
N GLU A 313 23.44 -27.37 -2.50
CA GLU A 313 22.09 -27.80 -2.13
C GLU A 313 22.05 -28.18 -0.64
N TYR A 314 20.93 -28.02 -0.01
CA TYR A 314 20.58 -28.58 1.30
C TYR A 314 21.21 -27.97 2.55
N GLY A 315 21.35 -26.66 2.61
CA GLY A 315 21.87 -26.01 3.82
C GLY A 315 23.35 -26.25 4.03
N SER A 316 24.05 -26.64 2.96
CA SER A 316 25.49 -26.56 2.99
C SER A 316 25.88 -25.12 3.29
N CYS A 317 26.53 -24.93 4.42
CA CYS A 317 27.20 -23.69 4.74
C CYS A 317 28.59 -23.79 4.15
N TYR A 318 29.02 -22.78 3.40
CA TYR A 318 30.45 -22.66 3.23
C TYR A 318 31.00 -21.68 4.24
N THR A 319 32.24 -21.87 4.59
CA THR A 319 32.93 -21.10 5.59
C THR A 319 33.27 -19.72 5.01
N GLY A 320 32.74 -18.66 5.56
CA GLY A 320 33.14 -17.30 5.20
C GLY A 320 34.60 -17.01 5.56
N SER A 321 35.12 -15.90 5.07
CA SER A 321 36.47 -15.46 5.37
C SER A 321 36.73 -15.21 6.85
N ASP A 322 35.67 -15.05 7.64
CA ASP A 322 35.67 -14.90 9.10
C ASP A 322 35.56 -16.25 9.86
N GLY A 323 35.59 -17.38 9.16
CA GLY A 323 35.45 -18.73 9.72
C GLY A 323 34.04 -19.13 10.10
N LYS A 324 33.02 -18.28 9.84
CA LYS A 324 31.62 -18.58 10.18
C LYS A 324 30.87 -19.22 9.01
N PRO A 325 29.89 -20.09 9.29
CA PRO A 325 29.06 -20.67 8.26
C PRO A 325 28.15 -19.60 7.63
N ILE A 326 28.18 -19.49 6.29
CA ILE A 326 27.31 -18.65 5.50
C ILE A 326 26.28 -19.53 4.81
N LYS A 327 25.00 -19.30 5.10
CA LYS A 327 23.90 -19.99 4.37
C LYS A 327 23.75 -19.43 2.97
N ILE A 328 23.56 -20.33 2.00
CA ILE A 328 23.38 -19.95 0.61
C ILE A 328 22.03 -19.25 0.43
N THR A 329 22.03 -18.07 -0.16
CA THR A 329 20.83 -17.29 -0.50
C THR A 329 20.52 -17.42 -2.00
N HIS A 330 19.28 -17.06 -2.39
CA HIS A 330 18.90 -16.97 -3.80
C HIS A 330 19.79 -15.96 -4.56
N PHE A 331 20.18 -14.85 -3.94
CA PHE A 331 21.11 -13.90 -4.54
C PHE A 331 22.49 -14.51 -4.81
N MET A 332 22.97 -15.40 -3.95
CA MET A 332 24.23 -16.12 -4.20
C MET A 332 24.11 -17.04 -5.40
N VAL A 333 23.00 -17.77 -5.51
CA VAL A 333 22.71 -18.62 -6.67
C VAL A 333 22.62 -17.77 -7.94
N ASN A 334 21.89 -16.66 -7.91
CA ASN A 334 21.75 -15.77 -9.05
C ASN A 334 23.07 -15.09 -9.44
N ASN A 335 23.89 -14.70 -8.47
CA ASN A 335 25.23 -14.18 -8.74
C ASN A 335 26.15 -15.25 -9.39
N TRP A 336 26.02 -16.50 -8.97
CA TRP A 336 26.73 -17.60 -9.63
C TRP A 336 26.22 -17.81 -11.06
N GLN A 337 24.90 -17.80 -11.28
CA GLN A 337 24.30 -17.86 -12.60
C GLN A 337 24.73 -16.68 -13.50
N ALA A 338 24.77 -15.46 -12.96
CA ALA A 338 25.22 -14.29 -13.68
C ALA A 338 26.67 -14.42 -14.15
N ARG A 339 27.56 -14.97 -13.31
CA ARG A 339 28.93 -15.26 -13.73
C ARG A 339 29.00 -16.29 -14.86
N LYS A 340 28.18 -17.33 -14.80
CA LYS A 340 28.11 -18.33 -15.89
C LYS A 340 27.71 -17.72 -17.22
N ILE A 341 26.71 -16.85 -17.25
CA ILE A 341 26.32 -16.17 -18.51
C ILE A 341 27.36 -15.13 -18.96
N GLN A 342 28.13 -14.56 -18.05
CA GLN A 342 29.27 -13.68 -18.42
C GLN A 342 30.41 -14.47 -19.07
N GLU A 343 30.69 -15.67 -18.57
CA GLU A 343 31.73 -16.57 -19.11
C GLU A 343 31.27 -17.22 -20.42
N ASP A 344 30.02 -17.64 -20.49
CA ASP A 344 29.38 -18.22 -21.68
C ASP A 344 27.92 -17.77 -21.79
N PRO A 345 27.60 -16.79 -22.64
CA PRO A 345 26.22 -16.32 -22.85
C PRO A 345 25.24 -17.38 -23.32
N THR A 346 25.72 -18.52 -23.80
CA THR A 346 24.87 -19.65 -24.24
C THR A 346 24.62 -20.68 -23.15
N SER A 347 25.24 -20.52 -21.98
CA SER A 347 25.14 -21.46 -20.86
C SER A 347 23.74 -21.62 -20.28
N MET A 348 22.84 -20.67 -20.54
CA MET A 348 21.45 -20.67 -20.11
C MET A 348 20.51 -20.21 -21.21
N GLU A 349 19.31 -20.79 -21.26
CA GLU A 349 18.26 -20.35 -22.19
C GLU A 349 17.76 -18.94 -21.85
N GLU A 350 17.89 -18.01 -22.78
CA GLU A 350 17.28 -16.69 -22.68
C GLU A 350 15.81 -16.76 -23.14
N LEU A 351 14.93 -16.24 -22.32
CA LEU A 351 13.48 -16.22 -22.52
C LEU A 351 12.97 -14.78 -22.64
N SER A 352 11.95 -14.55 -23.47
CA SER A 352 11.20 -13.30 -23.51
C SER A 352 9.92 -13.46 -22.70
N LEU A 353 9.91 -12.97 -21.45
CA LEU A 353 8.86 -13.17 -20.46
C LEU A 353 8.18 -11.86 -20.00
N PRO A 354 7.56 -11.06 -20.90
CA PRO A 354 6.73 -9.95 -20.45
C PRO A 354 5.48 -10.49 -19.74
N GLY A 355 5.12 -9.89 -18.61
CA GLY A 355 3.98 -10.29 -17.79
C GLY A 355 4.34 -10.30 -16.30
N GLY A 356 3.32 -10.33 -15.46
CA GLY A 356 3.45 -10.18 -14.01
C GLY A 356 3.68 -8.73 -13.60
N TRP A 357 3.90 -8.54 -12.31
CA TRP A 357 4.11 -7.22 -11.71
C TRP A 357 5.42 -7.18 -10.95
N HIS A 358 6.03 -6.02 -10.83
CA HIS A 358 7.06 -5.74 -9.86
C HIS A 358 6.46 -5.88 -8.46
N ASP A 359 7.17 -6.50 -7.53
CA ASP A 359 6.62 -6.82 -6.20
C ASP A 359 6.34 -5.55 -5.38
N ALA A 360 7.34 -4.70 -5.28
CA ALA A 360 7.33 -3.54 -4.40
C ALA A 360 8.05 -2.34 -5.05
N ALA A 361 8.97 -1.73 -4.32
CA ALA A 361 9.86 -0.71 -4.83
C ALA A 361 10.87 -1.25 -5.85
N ASP A 362 11.22 -2.50 -5.75
CA ASP A 362 12.10 -3.27 -6.62
C ASP A 362 11.34 -3.97 -7.76
N PHE A 363 12.05 -4.76 -8.58
CA PHE A 363 11.50 -5.19 -9.86
C PHE A 363 11.36 -6.70 -10.01
N ASP A 364 11.48 -7.46 -8.93
CA ASP A 364 11.27 -8.91 -8.95
C ASP A 364 9.79 -9.28 -9.14
N ARG A 365 9.53 -10.53 -9.51
CA ARG A 365 8.19 -11.08 -9.72
C ARG A 365 8.03 -12.35 -8.89
N ARG A 366 7.17 -12.30 -7.89
CA ARG A 366 7.08 -13.33 -6.85
C ARG A 366 5.93 -14.33 -7.04
N PRO A 367 6.06 -15.56 -6.50
CA PRO A 367 5.02 -16.59 -6.58
C PRO A 367 3.68 -16.14 -6.01
N MET A 368 3.68 -15.34 -4.92
CA MET A 368 2.46 -14.86 -4.28
C MET A 368 1.61 -13.93 -5.17
N HIS A 369 2.17 -13.39 -6.25
CA HIS A 369 1.40 -12.58 -7.21
C HIS A 369 0.31 -13.37 -7.93
N MET A 370 0.39 -14.70 -7.96
CA MET A 370 -0.69 -15.54 -8.48
C MET A 370 -1.98 -15.38 -7.66
N ARG A 371 -1.89 -14.97 -6.38
CA ARG A 371 -3.07 -14.64 -5.55
C ARG A 371 -3.83 -13.45 -6.09
N ILE A 372 -3.13 -12.44 -6.61
CA ILE A 372 -3.77 -11.29 -7.28
C ILE A 372 -4.60 -11.76 -8.45
N VAL A 373 -4.05 -12.66 -9.27
CA VAL A 373 -4.78 -13.26 -10.40
C VAL A 373 -6.02 -14.01 -9.92
N GLY A 374 -5.87 -14.79 -8.85
CA GLY A 374 -6.99 -15.52 -8.24
C GLY A 374 -8.10 -14.60 -7.77
N ASP A 375 -7.75 -13.54 -7.04
CA ASP A 375 -8.71 -12.57 -6.51
C ASP A 375 -9.40 -11.79 -7.63
N LEU A 376 -8.68 -11.34 -8.67
CA LEU A 376 -9.27 -10.63 -9.82
C LEU A 376 -10.20 -11.55 -10.64
N ALA A 377 -9.78 -12.78 -10.91
CA ALA A 377 -10.61 -13.76 -11.61
C ALA A 377 -11.89 -14.08 -10.85
N LEU A 378 -11.76 -14.26 -9.52
CA LEU A 378 -12.89 -14.52 -8.65
C LEU A 378 -13.82 -13.33 -8.53
N LEU A 379 -13.28 -12.13 -8.42
CA LEU A 379 -14.09 -10.90 -8.39
C LEU A 379 -15.01 -10.82 -9.62
N TYR A 380 -14.47 -11.14 -10.80
CA TYR A 380 -15.29 -11.25 -12.02
C TYR A 380 -16.31 -12.39 -11.95
N LEU A 381 -15.95 -13.56 -11.43
CA LEU A 381 -16.89 -14.69 -11.29
C LEU A 381 -18.07 -14.36 -10.38
N LEU A 382 -17.83 -13.57 -9.33
CA LEU A 382 -18.84 -13.19 -8.34
C LEU A 382 -19.71 -12.00 -8.75
N ARG A 383 -19.13 -11.03 -9.48
CA ARG A 383 -19.78 -9.78 -9.85
C ARG A 383 -19.52 -9.42 -11.32
N PRO A 384 -19.82 -10.32 -12.28
CA PRO A 384 -19.49 -10.06 -13.70
C PRO A 384 -20.14 -8.78 -14.25
N GLU A 385 -21.30 -8.39 -13.70
CA GLU A 385 -22.03 -7.18 -14.08
C GLU A 385 -21.29 -5.87 -13.73
N ASN A 386 -20.30 -5.92 -12.85
CA ASN A 386 -19.50 -4.75 -12.46
C ASN A 386 -18.39 -4.44 -13.45
N PHE A 387 -18.02 -5.38 -14.32
CA PHE A 387 -16.80 -5.28 -15.12
C PHE A 387 -17.07 -5.34 -16.62
N THR A 388 -16.45 -4.42 -17.36
CA THR A 388 -16.59 -4.31 -18.80
C THR A 388 -15.24 -4.13 -19.48
N ASP A 389 -15.21 -4.38 -20.79
CA ASP A 389 -14.11 -4.00 -21.65
C ASP A 389 -14.09 -2.46 -21.83
N GLY A 390 -12.93 -1.85 -21.80
CA GLY A 390 -12.74 -0.40 -21.90
C GLY A 390 -13.09 0.38 -20.63
N GLN A 391 -13.12 -0.29 -19.48
CA GLN A 391 -13.39 0.32 -18.17
C GLN A 391 -12.16 0.99 -17.56
N LEU A 392 -10.96 0.52 -17.90
CA LEU A 392 -9.68 0.96 -17.37
C LEU A 392 -8.77 1.52 -18.48
N ALA A 393 -7.75 2.29 -18.06
CA ALA A 393 -6.70 2.75 -18.98
C ALA A 393 -5.59 1.70 -19.10
N VAL A 394 -5.86 0.63 -19.84
CA VAL A 394 -4.92 -0.45 -20.13
C VAL A 394 -4.74 -0.65 -21.63
N PRO A 395 -3.60 -1.19 -22.10
CA PRO A 395 -3.36 -1.38 -23.55
C PRO A 395 -4.36 -2.31 -24.24
N GLU A 396 -4.94 -3.24 -23.48
CA GLU A 396 -5.84 -4.28 -23.96
C GLU A 396 -7.29 -3.81 -24.16
N ARG A 397 -7.66 -2.63 -23.65
CA ARG A 397 -9.02 -2.07 -23.80
C ARG A 397 -9.56 -2.22 -25.23
N ALA A 398 -10.85 -2.45 -25.35
CA ALA A 398 -11.56 -2.71 -26.62
C ALA A 398 -11.16 -4.03 -27.32
N ASN A 399 -10.88 -5.06 -26.54
CA ASN A 399 -10.48 -6.36 -27.07
C ASN A 399 -11.55 -7.46 -26.89
N GLY A 400 -12.69 -7.13 -26.28
CA GLY A 400 -13.80 -8.02 -25.99
C GLY A 400 -13.64 -8.79 -24.67
N ILE A 401 -12.62 -8.47 -23.85
CA ILE A 401 -12.40 -9.05 -22.52
C ILE A 401 -12.59 -7.94 -21.49
N PRO A 402 -13.32 -8.15 -20.39
CA PRO A 402 -13.35 -7.19 -19.30
C PRO A 402 -11.94 -6.87 -18.79
N ASP A 403 -11.61 -5.58 -18.61
CA ASP A 403 -10.25 -5.14 -18.30
C ASP A 403 -9.69 -5.74 -17.01
N VAL A 404 -10.56 -6.07 -16.04
CA VAL A 404 -10.16 -6.79 -14.82
C VAL A 404 -9.56 -8.17 -15.13
N LEU A 405 -10.05 -8.84 -16.16
CA LEU A 405 -9.51 -10.12 -16.62
C LEU A 405 -8.27 -9.93 -17.49
N ASP A 406 -8.15 -8.85 -18.25
CA ASP A 406 -6.90 -8.52 -18.95
C ASP A 406 -5.76 -8.31 -17.97
N GLU A 407 -6.02 -7.67 -16.82
CA GLU A 407 -5.02 -7.54 -15.74
C GLU A 407 -4.67 -8.90 -15.14
N ALA A 408 -5.65 -9.76 -14.90
CA ALA A 408 -5.41 -11.12 -14.42
C ALA A 408 -4.60 -11.97 -15.43
N VAL A 409 -4.90 -11.84 -16.73
CA VAL A 409 -4.12 -12.48 -17.82
C VAL A 409 -2.69 -11.97 -17.82
N TRP A 410 -2.48 -10.65 -17.63
CA TRP A 410 -1.14 -10.08 -17.52
C TRP A 410 -0.34 -10.74 -16.38
N GLY A 411 -0.97 -10.95 -15.25
CA GLY A 411 -0.36 -11.58 -14.07
C GLY A 411 0.24 -12.96 -14.34
N LEU A 412 -0.40 -13.81 -15.15
CA LEU A 412 0.12 -15.14 -15.49
C LEU A 412 0.82 -15.23 -16.84
N ARG A 413 0.86 -14.16 -17.61
CA ARG A 413 1.38 -14.16 -18.98
C ARG A 413 2.83 -14.66 -19.08
N HIS A 414 3.68 -14.27 -18.14
CA HIS A 414 5.08 -14.71 -18.13
C HIS A 414 5.22 -16.18 -17.74
N LEU A 415 4.34 -16.70 -16.88
CA LEU A 415 4.38 -18.09 -16.42
C LEU A 415 3.94 -19.07 -17.51
N ILE A 416 2.83 -18.79 -18.21
CA ILE A 416 2.40 -19.64 -19.33
C ILE A 416 3.43 -19.66 -20.47
N LYS A 417 4.11 -18.52 -20.71
CA LYS A 417 5.20 -18.43 -21.70
C LYS A 417 6.47 -19.15 -21.24
N GLY A 418 6.77 -19.14 -19.95
CA GLY A 418 7.92 -19.80 -19.34
C GLY A 418 7.70 -21.28 -19.07
N GLN A 419 6.48 -21.80 -19.27
CA GLN A 419 6.17 -23.20 -19.03
C GLN A 419 7.05 -24.12 -19.86
N GLN A 420 7.64 -25.13 -19.24
CA GLN A 420 8.51 -26.10 -19.90
C GLN A 420 7.70 -27.06 -20.78
N LYS A 421 8.37 -27.76 -21.70
CA LYS A 421 7.71 -28.72 -22.61
C LYS A 421 7.06 -29.88 -21.85
N ASP A 422 7.65 -30.28 -20.73
CA ASP A 422 7.14 -31.33 -19.83
C ASP A 422 5.98 -30.86 -18.94
N GLY A 423 5.65 -29.56 -18.97
CA GLY A 423 4.57 -28.96 -18.20
C GLY A 423 5.03 -28.22 -16.94
N GLY A 424 6.29 -28.32 -16.56
CA GLY A 424 6.84 -27.67 -15.38
C GLY A 424 6.77 -26.14 -15.46
N VAL A 425 6.48 -25.47 -14.32
CA VAL A 425 6.39 -24.01 -14.22
C VAL A 425 7.21 -23.52 -13.05
N GLY A 426 8.24 -22.71 -13.35
CA GLY A 426 8.91 -21.87 -12.36
C GLY A 426 8.07 -20.60 -12.14
N THR A 427 7.95 -20.15 -10.91
CA THR A 427 7.00 -19.08 -10.55
C THR A 427 7.64 -17.83 -10.01
N TRP A 428 8.94 -17.81 -9.83
CA TRP A 428 9.69 -16.65 -9.35
C TRP A 428 10.69 -16.15 -10.37
N ILE A 429 10.76 -14.84 -10.56
CA ILE A 429 11.78 -14.18 -11.35
C ILE A 429 12.48 -13.18 -10.46
N GLU A 430 13.79 -13.40 -10.26
CA GLU A 430 14.61 -12.64 -9.33
C GLU A 430 15.97 -12.32 -9.94
N THR A 431 16.59 -11.27 -9.44
CA THR A 431 17.90 -10.76 -9.90
C THR A 431 19.04 -11.15 -8.95
N VAL A 432 20.21 -10.58 -9.18
CA VAL A 432 21.46 -10.80 -8.42
C VAL A 432 21.51 -10.01 -7.10
N ARG A 433 20.80 -8.94 -7.03
CA ARG A 433 20.50 -8.11 -5.86
C ARG A 433 19.32 -7.18 -6.19
N HIS A 434 18.57 -6.78 -5.20
CA HIS A 434 17.56 -5.75 -5.45
C HIS A 434 18.26 -4.45 -5.88
N PRO A 435 17.77 -3.77 -6.93
CA PRO A 435 18.12 -2.38 -7.19
C PRO A 435 17.82 -1.55 -5.94
N ASP A 436 18.65 -0.56 -5.71
CA ASP A 436 18.46 0.38 -4.61
C ASP A 436 18.50 1.83 -5.12
N GLU A 437 18.35 2.81 -4.24
CA GLU A 437 18.34 4.22 -4.60
C GLU A 437 19.63 4.67 -5.30
N LYS A 438 20.74 3.96 -5.08
CA LYS A 438 22.03 4.26 -5.71
C LYS A 438 22.04 3.95 -7.20
N ASP A 439 21.18 3.03 -7.64
CA ASP A 439 21.07 2.65 -9.04
C ASP A 439 20.34 3.72 -9.86
N HIS A 440 19.57 4.61 -9.23
CA HIS A 440 18.89 5.76 -9.84
C HIS A 440 18.21 5.40 -11.16
N CYS A 441 17.48 4.31 -11.19
CA CYS A 441 16.89 3.82 -12.42
C CYS A 441 15.38 3.64 -12.31
N VAL A 442 14.67 4.01 -13.37
CA VAL A 442 13.34 3.50 -13.65
C VAL A 442 13.45 2.03 -14.06
N ALA A 443 12.33 1.30 -14.05
CA ALA A 443 12.36 -0.14 -14.31
C ALA A 443 12.97 -0.54 -15.66
N SER A 444 12.81 0.29 -16.71
CA SER A 444 13.42 0.04 -18.02
C SER A 444 14.95 0.25 -18.05
N GLY A 445 15.47 0.97 -17.06
CA GLY A 445 16.90 1.26 -16.92
C GLY A 445 17.64 0.30 -15.97
N ASP A 446 16.97 -0.67 -15.38
CA ASP A 446 17.60 -1.66 -14.49
C ASP A 446 18.66 -2.48 -15.23
N PRO A 447 19.92 -2.45 -14.77
CA PRO A 447 21.03 -3.11 -15.47
C PRO A 447 21.20 -4.60 -15.12
N TYR A 448 20.44 -5.11 -14.16
CA TYR A 448 20.69 -6.44 -13.61
C TYR A 448 20.06 -7.58 -14.44
N PRO A 449 20.71 -8.75 -14.52
CA PRO A 449 20.12 -9.94 -15.13
C PRO A 449 19.07 -10.58 -14.21
N TYR A 450 18.01 -11.11 -14.79
CA TYR A 450 16.92 -11.79 -14.09
C TYR A 450 16.87 -13.28 -14.45
N PHE A 451 16.49 -14.08 -13.46
CA PHE A 451 16.46 -15.53 -13.57
C PHE A 451 15.09 -16.08 -13.16
N LEU A 452 14.48 -16.89 -14.05
CA LEU A 452 13.28 -17.64 -13.74
C LEU A 452 13.65 -18.85 -12.87
N SER A 453 12.99 -19.03 -11.75
CA SER A 453 13.18 -20.17 -10.87
C SER A 453 12.90 -21.48 -11.60
N ARG A 454 13.50 -22.55 -11.07
CA ARG A 454 13.23 -23.91 -11.57
C ARG A 454 11.79 -24.30 -11.32
N ALA A 455 11.23 -25.11 -12.21
CA ALA A 455 9.96 -25.74 -11.98
C ALA A 455 10.08 -26.78 -10.86
N THR A 456 9.13 -26.81 -9.96
CA THR A 456 8.97 -27.81 -8.92
C THR A 456 7.59 -28.44 -8.99
N GLN A 457 7.42 -29.55 -8.30
CA GLN A 457 6.12 -30.18 -8.14
C GLN A 457 5.08 -29.17 -7.61
N CYS A 458 5.45 -28.43 -6.57
CA CYS A 458 4.55 -27.51 -5.91
C CYS A 458 4.31 -26.23 -6.70
N SER A 459 5.35 -25.58 -7.25
CA SER A 459 5.16 -24.37 -8.05
C SER A 459 4.25 -24.62 -9.26
N SER A 460 4.36 -25.83 -9.86
CA SER A 460 3.53 -26.25 -10.97
C SER A 460 2.08 -26.54 -10.56
N MET A 461 1.86 -27.17 -9.39
CA MET A 461 0.51 -27.42 -8.86
C MET A 461 -0.18 -26.10 -8.47
N ASP A 462 0.55 -25.18 -7.84
CA ASP A 462 0.02 -23.87 -7.45
C ASP A 462 -0.38 -23.07 -8.69
N TYR A 463 0.50 -22.99 -9.68
CA TYR A 463 0.19 -22.39 -10.98
C TYR A 463 -1.06 -23.02 -11.63
N ALA A 464 -1.16 -24.37 -11.62
CA ALA A 464 -2.30 -25.05 -12.21
C ALA A 464 -3.63 -24.59 -11.60
N GLY A 465 -3.68 -24.38 -10.29
CA GLY A 465 -4.87 -23.89 -9.60
C GLY A 465 -5.29 -22.48 -10.02
N TYR A 466 -4.37 -21.54 -10.08
CA TYR A 466 -4.66 -20.17 -10.50
C TYR A 466 -4.94 -20.03 -12.00
N ALA A 467 -4.22 -20.79 -12.84
CA ALA A 467 -4.46 -20.80 -14.27
C ALA A 467 -5.84 -21.38 -14.63
N ALA A 468 -6.27 -22.44 -13.93
CA ALA A 468 -7.60 -23.01 -14.11
C ALA A 468 -8.71 -22.05 -13.61
N LEU A 469 -8.50 -21.35 -12.49
CA LEU A 469 -9.44 -20.34 -11.99
C LEU A 469 -9.59 -19.17 -12.99
N LEU A 470 -8.49 -18.66 -13.52
CA LEU A 470 -8.51 -17.64 -14.57
C LEU A 470 -9.21 -18.15 -15.83
N ALA A 471 -8.96 -19.39 -16.25
CA ALA A 471 -9.61 -19.99 -17.40
C ALA A 471 -11.15 -20.08 -17.21
N ARG A 472 -11.63 -20.38 -16.00
CA ARG A 472 -13.07 -20.36 -15.67
C ARG A 472 -13.66 -18.95 -15.85
N ALA A 473 -12.97 -17.94 -15.32
CA ALA A 473 -13.41 -16.54 -15.45
C ALA A 473 -13.47 -16.09 -16.92
N LEU A 474 -12.45 -16.41 -17.70
CA LEU A 474 -12.41 -16.13 -19.14
C LEU A 474 -13.50 -16.90 -19.91
N LYS A 475 -13.79 -18.15 -19.56
CA LYS A 475 -14.89 -18.93 -20.13
C LYS A 475 -16.24 -18.25 -19.86
N LYS A 476 -16.43 -17.73 -18.64
CA LYS A 476 -17.64 -16.98 -18.27
C LYS A 476 -17.76 -15.66 -19.03
N ALA A 477 -16.67 -14.98 -19.34
CA ALA A 477 -16.66 -13.76 -20.14
C ALA A 477 -17.14 -13.99 -21.59
N GLY A 478 -16.84 -15.17 -22.16
CA GLY A 478 -17.52 -15.72 -23.32
C GLY A 478 -17.19 -15.11 -24.67
N SER A 479 -16.40 -14.03 -24.77
CA SER A 479 -15.98 -13.49 -26.05
C SER A 479 -15.03 -14.45 -26.78
N PRO A 480 -14.94 -14.42 -28.13
CA PRO A 480 -14.06 -15.33 -28.86
C PRO A 480 -12.61 -15.31 -28.39
N LYS A 481 -12.10 -14.13 -28.04
CA LYS A 481 -10.74 -13.98 -27.51
C LYS A 481 -10.61 -14.53 -26.07
N ALA A 482 -11.60 -14.28 -25.22
CA ALA A 482 -11.63 -14.84 -23.86
C ALA A 482 -11.70 -16.36 -23.89
N LEU A 483 -12.51 -16.94 -24.77
CA LEU A 483 -12.63 -18.40 -24.92
C LEU A 483 -11.30 -19.01 -25.38
N LYS A 484 -10.63 -18.43 -26.36
CA LYS A 484 -9.31 -18.87 -26.82
C LYS A 484 -8.26 -18.82 -25.69
N LEU A 485 -8.26 -17.79 -24.87
CA LEU A 485 -7.37 -17.69 -23.72
C LEU A 485 -7.74 -18.70 -22.64
N SER A 486 -9.05 -18.90 -22.40
CA SER A 486 -9.53 -19.95 -21.47
C SER A 486 -9.00 -21.31 -21.85
N GLU A 487 -9.10 -21.70 -23.13
CA GLU A 487 -8.57 -22.97 -23.65
C GLU A 487 -7.05 -23.07 -23.43
N ALA A 488 -6.32 -22.00 -23.73
CA ALA A 488 -4.87 -21.97 -23.58
C ALA A 488 -4.43 -22.14 -22.10
N PHE A 489 -5.06 -21.41 -21.17
CA PHE A 489 -4.79 -21.54 -19.74
C PHE A 489 -5.25 -22.90 -19.17
N CYS A 490 -6.38 -23.44 -19.64
CA CYS A 490 -6.84 -24.79 -19.28
C CYS A 490 -5.80 -25.83 -19.68
N ALA A 491 -5.38 -25.85 -20.94
CA ALA A 491 -4.38 -26.82 -21.42
C ALA A 491 -3.04 -26.66 -20.71
N SER A 492 -2.64 -25.44 -20.38
CA SER A 492 -1.43 -25.16 -19.60
C SER A 492 -1.55 -25.68 -18.16
N ALA A 493 -2.71 -25.45 -17.51
CA ALA A 493 -2.98 -25.94 -16.16
C ALA A 493 -2.99 -27.47 -16.09
N GLU A 494 -3.58 -28.15 -17.08
CA GLU A 494 -3.57 -29.62 -17.15
C GLU A 494 -2.16 -30.18 -17.32
N ARG A 495 -1.30 -29.55 -18.12
CA ARG A 495 0.11 -29.97 -18.24
C ARG A 495 0.86 -29.75 -16.94
N ALA A 496 0.63 -28.63 -16.26
CA ALA A 496 1.27 -28.34 -14.97
C ALA A 496 0.78 -29.31 -13.87
N TRP A 497 -0.50 -29.65 -13.85
CA TRP A 497 -1.06 -30.70 -13.00
C TRP A 497 -0.37 -32.04 -13.23
N THR A 498 -0.25 -32.46 -14.49
CA THR A 498 0.40 -33.71 -14.84
C THR A 498 1.87 -33.74 -14.42
N TYR A 499 2.62 -32.66 -14.71
CA TYR A 499 3.99 -32.52 -14.24
C TYR A 499 4.09 -32.66 -12.72
N ALA A 500 3.26 -31.90 -11.98
CA ALA A 500 3.27 -31.94 -10.52
C ALA A 500 2.94 -33.30 -9.91
N ARG A 501 2.21 -34.16 -10.62
CA ARG A 501 1.83 -35.51 -10.19
C ARG A 501 2.83 -36.56 -10.58
N THR A 502 3.71 -36.27 -11.52
CA THR A 502 4.65 -37.30 -12.09
C THR A 502 6.10 -37.09 -11.67
N VAL A 503 6.49 -35.83 -11.39
CA VAL A 503 7.87 -35.59 -10.95
C VAL A 503 8.04 -35.87 -9.44
N PRO A 504 9.21 -36.28 -8.99
CA PRO A 504 9.47 -36.45 -7.58
C PRO A 504 9.41 -35.09 -6.86
N PRO A 505 9.09 -35.07 -5.56
CA PRO A 505 9.21 -33.86 -4.76
C PRO A 505 10.59 -33.25 -4.91
N ALA A 506 10.66 -31.94 -5.10
CA ALA A 506 11.93 -31.23 -5.07
C ALA A 506 12.61 -31.53 -3.74
N LYS A 507 13.89 -31.87 -3.81
CA LYS A 507 14.68 -31.93 -2.60
C LYS A 507 14.61 -30.55 -1.95
N LYS A 508 14.48 -30.49 -0.63
CA LYS A 508 14.44 -29.24 0.10
C LYS A 508 15.72 -28.46 -0.16
N VAL A 509 15.60 -27.35 -0.83
CA VAL A 509 16.70 -26.41 -0.97
C VAL A 509 16.48 -25.39 0.12
N PRO A 510 17.32 -25.26 1.12
CA PRO A 510 17.19 -24.20 2.10
C PRO A 510 17.59 -22.89 1.43
N MET A 511 16.63 -22.27 0.81
CA MET A 511 16.78 -20.93 0.31
C MET A 511 16.30 -19.96 1.39
N ARG A 512 17.17 -19.09 1.80
CA ARG A 512 16.86 -18.08 2.76
C ARG A 512 16.64 -16.75 2.07
N ALA A 513 15.46 -16.19 2.20
CA ALA A 513 15.26 -14.80 1.99
C ALA A 513 15.85 -14.02 3.18
N GLY A 514 16.72 -13.12 2.88
CA GLY A 514 17.77 -12.52 3.63
C GLY A 514 17.52 -11.69 4.88
N TRP A 515 16.38 -11.65 5.52
CA TRP A 515 16.15 -10.62 6.55
C TRP A 515 16.42 -11.04 8.00
N ARG A 516 16.52 -12.34 8.33
CA ARG A 516 16.82 -12.78 9.70
C ARG A 516 17.81 -13.93 9.74
N ALA A 517 18.99 -13.64 10.25
CA ALA A 517 20.13 -14.54 10.24
C ALA A 517 19.98 -15.86 11.02
N ASN A 518 18.89 -16.11 11.75
CA ASN A 518 18.77 -17.20 12.70
C ASN A 518 17.53 -18.10 12.57
N GLU A 519 16.72 -17.99 11.54
CA GLU A 519 15.53 -18.84 11.39
C GLU A 519 15.71 -19.89 10.30
N GLU A 520 15.66 -21.15 10.68
CA GLU A 520 15.79 -22.31 9.79
C GLU A 520 14.58 -22.54 8.86
N LYS A 521 13.61 -21.62 8.86
CA LYS A 521 12.29 -21.79 8.26
C LYS A 521 12.01 -20.95 7.03
N ASP A 522 12.96 -20.18 6.53
CA ASP A 522 12.68 -19.24 5.48
C ASP A 522 13.06 -19.71 4.08
N CYS A 523 12.16 -20.40 3.50
CA CYS A 523 11.97 -20.40 2.07
C CYS A 523 10.92 -19.38 1.70
N PHE A 524 11.17 -18.36 0.93
CA PHE A 524 10.16 -17.51 0.30
C PHE A 524 9.30 -18.27 -0.71
N TYR A 525 9.70 -19.45 -1.07
CA TYR A 525 8.95 -20.42 -1.88
C TYR A 525 8.11 -21.36 -1.04
N THR A 526 7.86 -21.03 0.20
CA THR A 526 7.45 -21.87 1.28
C THR A 526 6.01 -22.32 1.28
N GLU A 527 5.22 -21.90 0.36
CA GLU A 527 4.00 -22.66 0.14
C GLU A 527 4.29 -24.12 -0.10
N CYS A 528 5.57 -24.44 -0.34
CA CYS A 528 6.05 -25.72 -0.79
C CYS A 528 7.12 -26.42 0.07
N GLU A 529 7.47 -25.93 1.23
CA GLU A 529 8.47 -26.57 2.12
C GLU A 529 8.17 -28.06 2.40
N ASN A 530 6.88 -28.38 2.44
CA ASN A 530 6.41 -29.73 2.78
C ASN A 530 5.86 -30.50 1.56
N GLY A 531 6.15 -30.04 0.35
CA GLY A 531 5.54 -30.55 -0.87
C GLY A 531 4.18 -29.92 -1.17
N ILE A 532 3.38 -30.57 -1.99
CA ILE A 532 2.03 -30.11 -2.31
C ILE A 532 1.14 -30.28 -1.08
N THR A 533 0.71 -29.18 -0.48
CA THR A 533 -0.25 -29.18 0.63
C THR A 533 -1.68 -29.42 0.11
N GLY A 534 -2.57 -29.88 0.99
CA GLY A 534 -3.95 -30.20 0.64
C GLY A 534 -4.69 -29.03 0.04
N ASP A 535 -4.49 -27.82 0.52
CA ASP A 535 -5.13 -26.60 0.02
C ASP A 535 -4.65 -26.21 -1.40
N ILE A 536 -3.36 -26.39 -1.72
CA ILE A 536 -2.82 -26.17 -3.07
C ILE A 536 -3.42 -27.17 -4.05
N LEU A 537 -3.46 -28.46 -3.67
CA LEU A 537 -4.05 -29.50 -4.49
C LEU A 537 -5.54 -29.30 -4.69
N VAL A 538 -6.28 -28.95 -3.62
CA VAL A 538 -7.72 -28.66 -3.67
C VAL A 538 -8.00 -27.53 -4.63
N ARG A 539 -7.29 -26.41 -4.56
CA ARG A 539 -7.49 -25.29 -5.48
C ARG A 539 -7.35 -25.73 -6.94
N ALA A 540 -6.30 -26.49 -7.26
CA ALA A 540 -6.09 -27.00 -8.62
C ALA A 540 -7.19 -27.99 -9.03
N ALA A 541 -7.50 -28.96 -8.20
CA ALA A 541 -8.48 -29.99 -8.48
C ALA A 541 -9.89 -29.43 -8.68
N VAL A 542 -10.34 -28.55 -7.77
CA VAL A 542 -11.67 -27.91 -7.83
C VAL A 542 -11.83 -27.10 -9.10
N ASN A 543 -10.84 -26.27 -9.45
CA ASN A 543 -10.92 -25.39 -10.61
C ASN A 543 -10.79 -26.17 -11.93
N LEU A 544 -9.93 -27.17 -12.00
CA LEU A 544 -9.82 -28.04 -13.18
C LEU A 544 -11.08 -28.89 -13.37
N HIS A 545 -11.65 -29.46 -12.30
CA HIS A 545 -12.91 -30.18 -12.39
C HIS A 545 -14.06 -29.29 -12.88
N ALA A 546 -14.22 -28.11 -12.26
CA ALA A 546 -15.27 -27.16 -12.65
C ALA A 546 -15.14 -26.66 -14.11
N LEU A 547 -13.92 -26.60 -14.63
CA LEU A 547 -13.63 -26.17 -15.98
C LEU A 547 -13.84 -27.28 -17.03
N THR A 548 -13.42 -28.51 -16.70
CA THR A 548 -13.31 -29.63 -17.66
C THR A 548 -14.32 -30.75 -17.46
N GLY A 549 -14.84 -30.91 -16.23
CA GLY A 549 -15.71 -32.04 -15.86
C GLY A 549 -15.00 -33.39 -15.75
N LYS A 550 -13.66 -33.44 -15.91
CA LYS A 550 -12.93 -34.70 -15.84
C LYS A 550 -12.93 -35.30 -14.43
N PRO A 551 -13.23 -36.61 -14.26
CA PRO A 551 -13.40 -37.25 -12.96
C PRO A 551 -12.09 -37.34 -12.14
N GLU A 552 -10.95 -37.41 -12.82
CA GLU A 552 -9.62 -37.51 -12.19
C GLU A 552 -9.31 -36.40 -11.19
N TYR A 553 -9.84 -35.21 -11.42
CA TYR A 553 -9.66 -34.09 -10.50
C TYR A 553 -10.52 -34.23 -9.24
N ALA A 554 -11.75 -34.74 -9.36
CA ALA A 554 -12.60 -35.01 -8.20
C ALA A 554 -12.03 -36.19 -7.39
N GLU A 555 -11.53 -37.25 -8.07
CA GLU A 555 -10.91 -38.43 -7.45
C GLU A 555 -9.65 -38.07 -6.66
N ALA A 556 -8.92 -37.01 -7.07
CA ALA A 556 -7.76 -36.51 -6.34
C ALA A 556 -8.10 -35.92 -4.96
N LEU A 557 -9.37 -35.54 -4.71
CA LEU A 557 -9.87 -35.00 -3.44
C LEU A 557 -10.18 -36.15 -2.44
N THR A 558 -9.17 -36.94 -2.11
CA THR A 558 -9.28 -38.01 -1.13
C THR A 558 -9.52 -37.52 0.29
N ASP A 559 -9.99 -38.39 1.20
CA ASP A 559 -10.15 -38.04 2.62
C ASP A 559 -8.86 -37.46 3.23
N ALA A 560 -7.68 -37.97 2.87
CA ALA A 560 -6.40 -37.46 3.38
C ALA A 560 -6.09 -36.05 2.88
N VAL A 561 -6.30 -35.78 1.59
CA VAL A 561 -6.10 -34.45 0.99
C VAL A 561 -7.04 -33.42 1.61
N VAL A 562 -8.32 -33.79 1.76
CA VAL A 562 -9.33 -32.91 2.37
C VAL A 562 -9.00 -32.65 3.84
N ALA A 563 -8.56 -33.66 4.59
CA ALA A 563 -8.15 -33.49 5.99
C ALA A 563 -6.96 -32.55 6.14
N ASP A 564 -5.95 -32.66 5.28
CA ASP A 564 -4.80 -31.77 5.25
C ASP A 564 -5.23 -30.32 4.88
N ALA A 565 -6.09 -30.16 3.88
CA ALA A 565 -6.63 -28.86 3.50
C ALA A 565 -7.41 -28.21 4.65
N ILE A 566 -8.26 -28.97 5.36
CA ILE A 566 -8.98 -28.48 6.55
C ILE A 566 -8.01 -28.05 7.66
N GLN A 567 -6.94 -28.81 7.87
CA GLN A 567 -5.92 -28.46 8.86
C GLN A 567 -5.25 -27.13 8.50
N ASN A 568 -4.93 -26.90 7.22
CA ASN A 568 -4.32 -25.66 6.75
C ASN A 568 -5.28 -24.46 6.85
N VAL A 569 -6.55 -24.65 6.48
CA VAL A 569 -7.61 -23.63 6.68
C VAL A 569 -7.71 -23.23 8.15
N ASN A 570 -7.69 -24.19 9.07
CA ASN A 570 -7.84 -23.93 10.49
C ASN A 570 -6.57 -23.33 11.13
N ARG A 571 -5.39 -23.63 10.63
CA ARG A 571 -4.14 -23.09 11.20
C ARG A 571 -4.02 -21.59 11.09
N ARG A 572 -4.24 -21.01 9.93
CA ARG A 572 -4.18 -19.54 9.73
C ARG A 572 -4.78 -19.05 8.42
N GLY A 573 -5.21 -19.90 7.50
CA GLY A 573 -5.83 -19.48 6.22
C GLY A 573 -4.90 -18.75 5.23
N TRP A 574 -3.60 -18.77 5.42
CA TRP A 574 -2.68 -17.88 4.70
C TRP A 574 -2.24 -18.35 3.31
N SER A 575 -2.41 -19.62 2.98
CA SER A 575 -2.07 -20.13 1.64
C SER A 575 -3.07 -19.73 0.57
N MET A 576 -4.31 -19.40 0.95
CA MET A 576 -5.34 -18.91 0.03
C MET A 576 -5.92 -17.60 0.55
N SER A 577 -6.26 -16.66 -0.34
CA SER A 577 -7.01 -15.47 0.05
C SER A 577 -8.39 -15.86 0.58
N ALA A 578 -8.98 -15.01 1.43
CA ALA A 578 -10.33 -15.26 1.95
C ALA A 578 -11.38 -15.45 0.84
N LEU A 579 -11.20 -14.74 -0.28
CA LEU A 579 -12.12 -14.85 -1.43
C LEU A 579 -11.95 -16.17 -2.19
N VAL A 580 -10.71 -16.62 -2.42
CA VAL A 580 -10.45 -17.90 -3.08
C VAL A 580 -10.95 -19.07 -2.22
N LEU A 581 -10.85 -18.97 -0.89
CA LEU A 581 -11.47 -19.93 0.03
C LEU A 581 -12.98 -19.96 -0.12
N ALA A 582 -13.62 -18.80 -0.13
CA ALA A 582 -15.07 -18.67 -0.26
C ALA A 582 -15.54 -19.26 -1.61
N GLU A 583 -14.84 -19.00 -2.69
CA GLU A 583 -15.13 -19.58 -4.00
C GLU A 583 -15.02 -21.13 -3.99
N THR A 584 -13.99 -21.65 -3.37
CA THR A 584 -13.80 -23.09 -3.20
C THR A 584 -14.99 -23.70 -2.45
N ALA A 585 -15.52 -23.01 -1.43
CA ALA A 585 -16.68 -23.47 -0.70
C ALA A 585 -17.99 -23.44 -1.51
N VAL A 586 -18.16 -22.48 -2.44
CA VAL A 586 -19.38 -22.38 -3.26
C VAL A 586 -19.34 -23.19 -4.56
N THR A 587 -18.17 -23.69 -4.95
CA THR A 587 -18.01 -24.55 -6.14
C THR A 587 -18.38 -26.00 -5.78
N ASP A 588 -19.15 -26.68 -6.63
CA ASP A 588 -19.52 -28.06 -6.42
C ASP A 588 -18.56 -29.03 -7.13
N VAL A 589 -18.12 -30.04 -6.38
CA VAL A 589 -17.28 -31.14 -6.91
C VAL A 589 -17.80 -32.45 -6.35
N PRO A 590 -18.00 -33.50 -7.20
CA PRO A 590 -18.59 -34.78 -6.78
C PRO A 590 -17.53 -35.70 -6.10
N ALA A 591 -16.91 -35.21 -5.01
CA ALA A 591 -16.00 -35.99 -4.19
C ALA A 591 -16.60 -36.20 -2.79
N PRO A 592 -16.66 -37.45 -2.26
CA PRO A 592 -17.33 -37.76 -1.00
C PRO A 592 -16.86 -36.96 0.21
N ALA A 593 -15.55 -36.65 0.29
CA ALA A 593 -14.97 -35.89 1.39
C ALA A 593 -15.16 -34.35 1.26
N TYR A 594 -15.44 -33.86 0.07
CA TYR A 594 -15.44 -32.44 -0.24
C TYR A 594 -16.48 -31.59 0.55
N PRO A 595 -17.69 -32.09 0.87
CA PRO A 595 -18.64 -31.35 1.70
C PRO A 595 -18.07 -30.93 3.06
N LYS A 596 -17.24 -31.77 3.69
CA LYS A 596 -16.56 -31.43 4.97
C LYS A 596 -15.62 -30.24 4.83
N LEU A 597 -14.91 -30.14 3.70
CA LEU A 597 -14.04 -29.01 3.42
C LEU A 597 -14.85 -27.73 3.18
N LYS A 598 -15.93 -27.82 2.40
CA LYS A 598 -16.84 -26.68 2.17
C LYS A 598 -17.37 -26.12 3.49
N GLU A 599 -17.81 -26.99 4.39
CA GLU A 599 -18.27 -26.61 5.73
C GLU A 599 -17.16 -25.94 6.55
N ALA A 600 -15.96 -26.51 6.57
CA ALA A 600 -14.82 -25.97 7.30
C ALA A 600 -14.44 -24.55 6.78
N ILE A 601 -14.42 -24.35 5.46
CA ILE A 601 -14.14 -23.05 4.84
C ILE A 601 -15.23 -22.05 5.20
N ALA A 602 -16.51 -22.41 5.08
CA ALA A 602 -17.63 -21.53 5.42
C ALA A 602 -17.57 -21.10 6.90
N ASN A 603 -17.36 -22.05 7.80
CA ASN A 603 -17.23 -21.79 9.23
C ASN A 603 -16.05 -20.85 9.53
N ARG A 604 -14.92 -21.05 8.87
CA ARG A 604 -13.75 -20.19 9.04
C ARG A 604 -13.99 -18.77 8.54
N ALA A 605 -14.57 -18.61 7.35
CA ALA A 605 -14.89 -17.30 6.78
C ALA A 605 -15.85 -16.50 7.68
N VAL A 606 -16.89 -17.17 8.19
CA VAL A 606 -17.86 -16.55 9.12
C VAL A 606 -17.21 -16.17 10.45
N ALA A 607 -16.36 -17.05 11.01
CA ALA A 607 -15.68 -16.77 12.27
C ALA A 607 -14.71 -15.57 12.14
N GLU A 608 -13.94 -15.49 11.06
CA GLU A 608 -13.06 -14.35 10.80
C GLU A 608 -13.83 -13.06 10.54
N GLY A 609 -14.90 -13.13 9.76
CA GLY A 609 -15.77 -11.98 9.50
C GLY A 609 -16.41 -11.45 10.79
N ARG A 610 -16.92 -12.35 11.66
CA ARG A 610 -17.46 -11.96 12.98
C ARG A 610 -16.42 -11.29 13.86
N THR A 611 -15.23 -11.86 13.97
CA THR A 611 -14.14 -11.28 14.77
C THR A 611 -13.74 -9.90 14.24
N ALA A 612 -13.61 -9.76 12.92
CA ALA A 612 -13.30 -8.46 12.32
C ALA A 612 -14.41 -7.43 12.54
N LEU A 613 -15.69 -7.86 12.55
CA LEU A 613 -16.85 -7.00 12.84
C LEU A 613 -16.85 -6.52 14.29
N GLU A 614 -16.49 -7.39 15.24
CA GLU A 614 -16.33 -7.03 16.65
C GLU A 614 -15.24 -5.96 16.82
N TRP A 615 -14.11 -6.11 16.12
CA TRP A 615 -13.03 -5.12 16.15
C TRP A 615 -13.46 -3.78 15.55
N LEU A 616 -14.09 -3.80 14.38
CA LEU A 616 -14.57 -2.60 13.70
C LEU A 616 -15.52 -1.79 14.60
N ASN A 617 -16.41 -2.44 15.33
CA ASN A 617 -17.40 -1.76 16.15
C ASN A 617 -16.88 -1.34 17.53
N GLY A 618 -15.95 -2.09 18.14
CA GLY A 618 -15.58 -1.95 19.54
C GLY A 618 -14.15 -1.51 19.81
N SER A 619 -13.22 -1.63 18.87
CA SER A 619 -11.80 -1.45 19.18
C SER A 619 -11.25 -0.08 18.85
N TYR A 620 -11.85 0.65 17.91
CA TYR A 620 -11.29 1.92 17.40
C TYR A 620 -12.36 2.96 17.12
N ALA A 621 -12.03 4.22 17.37
CA ALA A 621 -12.95 5.33 17.18
C ALA A 621 -13.45 5.46 15.73
N TYR A 622 -12.57 5.26 14.76
CA TYR A 622 -12.84 5.43 13.33
C TYR A 622 -13.29 4.15 12.61
N ARG A 623 -13.75 3.12 13.35
CA ARG A 623 -14.21 1.84 12.78
C ARG A 623 -13.17 1.15 11.90
N LEU A 624 -11.98 1.02 12.44
CA LEU A 624 -10.89 0.26 11.82
C LEU A 624 -11.09 -1.25 12.09
N PRO A 625 -11.22 -2.11 11.08
CA PRO A 625 -11.37 -3.56 11.26
C PRO A 625 -10.01 -4.22 11.57
N TRP A 626 -9.37 -3.84 12.68
CA TRP A 626 -8.03 -4.26 13.05
C TRP A 626 -8.01 -4.85 14.45
N TYR A 627 -6.95 -5.60 14.74
CA TYR A 627 -6.76 -6.20 16.06
C TYR A 627 -6.91 -5.18 17.18
N PRO A 628 -7.56 -5.53 18.31
CA PRO A 628 -7.71 -4.59 19.42
C PRO A 628 -6.35 -4.27 20.05
N PRO A 629 -6.20 -3.09 20.67
CA PRO A 629 -4.96 -2.67 21.32
C PRO A 629 -4.45 -3.65 22.39
N THR A 630 -5.36 -4.38 23.01
CA THR A 630 -5.07 -5.36 24.08
C THR A 630 -4.40 -6.65 23.59
N ALA A 631 -4.34 -6.90 22.28
CA ALA A 631 -3.78 -8.14 21.75
C ALA A 631 -2.23 -8.21 21.79
N GLY A 632 -1.58 -7.17 22.24
CA GLY A 632 -0.19 -7.23 22.76
C GLY A 632 0.95 -7.09 21.77
N TRP A 633 0.75 -7.10 20.44
CA TRP A 633 1.82 -6.93 19.45
C TRP A 633 1.32 -6.32 18.14
N VAL A 634 0.41 -5.44 18.21
CA VAL A 634 -0.65 -5.31 17.27
C VAL A 634 -0.71 -3.98 16.54
N HIS A 635 0.27 -3.16 16.75
CA HIS A 635 0.06 -1.76 16.40
C HIS A 635 0.71 -1.38 15.07
N THR A 636 1.05 -2.39 14.24
CA THR A 636 1.68 -2.12 12.96
C THR A 636 0.79 -2.54 11.81
N MET A 637 0.43 -1.59 10.97
CA MET A 637 -0.10 -1.83 9.63
C MET A 637 1.05 -1.76 8.63
N SER A 638 2.15 -2.42 8.98
CA SER A 638 3.37 -2.49 8.21
C SER A 638 3.50 -3.83 7.49
N TRP A 639 4.62 -4.05 6.88
CA TRP A 639 4.98 -5.27 6.16
C TRP A 639 4.56 -6.53 6.89
N GLY A 640 3.81 -7.39 6.22
CA GLY A 640 3.21 -8.61 6.79
C GLY A 640 1.99 -8.38 7.71
N ASN A 641 1.65 -7.12 8.03
CA ASN A 641 0.47 -6.72 8.78
C ASN A 641 -0.23 -5.60 8.00
N VAL A 642 -1.15 -5.98 7.18
CA VAL A 642 -1.70 -5.20 6.10
C VAL A 642 -2.84 -4.28 6.49
N HIS A 643 -3.16 -3.35 5.61
CA HIS A 643 -4.10 -2.25 5.85
C HIS A 643 -5.59 -2.67 5.96
N PRO A 644 -6.50 -1.71 6.28
CA PRO A 644 -7.91 -1.99 6.57
C PRO A 644 -8.66 -2.75 5.49
N LEU A 645 -8.40 -2.48 4.21
CA LEU A 645 -9.10 -3.16 3.11
C LEU A 645 -8.65 -4.61 2.93
N HIS A 646 -7.45 -4.98 3.35
CA HIS A 646 -7.08 -6.38 3.46
C HIS A 646 -7.99 -7.13 4.44
N GLN A 647 -8.23 -6.54 5.61
CA GLN A 647 -9.15 -7.13 6.59
C GLN A 647 -10.60 -7.12 6.09
N ALA A 648 -11.00 -6.13 5.29
CA ALA A 648 -12.34 -6.04 4.73
C ALA A 648 -12.67 -7.19 3.76
N LYS A 649 -11.67 -7.87 3.17
CA LYS A 649 -11.90 -9.11 2.40
C LYS A 649 -12.57 -10.20 3.24
N LYS A 650 -12.36 -10.22 4.56
CA LYS A 650 -13.04 -11.12 5.48
C LYS A 650 -14.53 -10.86 5.55
N PHE A 651 -14.94 -9.59 5.48
CA PHE A 651 -16.36 -9.22 5.40
C PHE A 651 -16.98 -9.68 4.09
N VAL A 652 -16.27 -9.49 2.98
CA VAL A 652 -16.75 -9.97 1.67
C VAL A 652 -16.92 -11.49 1.69
N ALA A 653 -15.95 -12.24 2.21
CA ALA A 653 -16.05 -13.70 2.32
C ALA A 653 -17.21 -14.15 3.23
N ALA A 654 -17.37 -13.52 4.39
CA ALA A 654 -18.46 -13.84 5.31
C ALA A 654 -19.84 -13.48 4.71
N HIS A 655 -19.94 -12.36 4.00
CA HIS A 655 -21.16 -11.99 3.27
C HIS A 655 -21.51 -13.01 2.19
N LEU A 656 -20.53 -13.48 1.41
CA LEU A 656 -20.75 -14.53 0.40
C LEU A 656 -21.25 -15.84 1.00
N MET A 657 -20.75 -16.22 2.19
CA MET A 657 -21.16 -17.46 2.85
C MET A 657 -22.55 -17.38 3.49
N THR A 658 -22.98 -16.20 3.93
CA THR A 658 -24.18 -16.06 4.77
C THR A 658 -25.31 -15.24 4.16
N GLY A 659 -25.00 -14.35 3.20
CA GLY A 659 -25.92 -13.31 2.74
C GLY A 659 -26.21 -12.23 3.80
N ASP A 660 -25.55 -12.28 4.97
CA ASP A 660 -25.80 -11.34 6.05
C ASP A 660 -25.27 -9.94 5.70
N ARG A 661 -26.20 -9.01 5.58
CA ARG A 661 -25.96 -7.62 5.18
C ARG A 661 -24.97 -6.89 6.10
N ARG A 662 -24.90 -7.25 7.39
CA ARG A 662 -24.00 -6.61 8.35
C ARG A 662 -22.53 -6.66 7.92
N TYR A 663 -22.12 -7.74 7.26
CA TYR A 663 -20.76 -7.84 6.73
C TYR A 663 -20.52 -6.91 5.54
N LEU A 664 -21.51 -6.75 4.66
CA LEU A 664 -21.40 -5.80 3.56
C LEU A 664 -21.34 -4.36 4.07
N ASP A 665 -22.14 -4.01 5.06
CA ASP A 665 -22.12 -2.67 5.68
C ASP A 665 -20.79 -2.41 6.39
N ALA A 666 -20.21 -3.41 7.05
CA ALA A 666 -18.87 -3.33 7.62
C ALA A 666 -17.79 -3.11 6.54
N ALA A 667 -17.93 -3.70 5.35
CA ALA A 667 -17.02 -3.45 4.24
C ALA A 667 -17.12 -2.00 3.73
N TYR A 668 -18.30 -1.40 3.71
CA TYR A 668 -18.46 0.03 3.40
C TYR A 668 -17.81 0.93 4.46
N LEU A 669 -17.92 0.62 5.74
CA LEU A 669 -17.26 1.38 6.81
C LEU A 669 -15.72 1.28 6.74
N ALA A 670 -15.20 0.11 6.41
CA ALA A 670 -13.77 -0.06 6.15
C ALA A 670 -13.30 0.71 4.89
N PHE A 671 -14.13 0.77 3.86
CA PHE A 671 -13.91 1.61 2.68
C PHE A 671 -13.90 3.10 3.05
N ASP A 672 -14.82 3.56 3.89
CA ASP A 672 -14.85 4.95 4.38
C ASP A 672 -13.56 5.29 5.16
N TYR A 673 -13.07 4.37 6.00
CA TYR A 673 -11.79 4.53 6.70
C TYR A 673 -10.65 4.72 5.71
N HIS A 674 -10.55 3.87 4.70
CA HIS A 674 -9.51 3.96 3.67
C HIS A 674 -9.58 5.27 2.88
N CYS A 675 -10.77 5.80 2.70
CA CYS A 675 -11.04 7.01 1.91
C CYS A 675 -11.01 8.32 2.71
N GLY A 676 -10.53 8.32 3.97
CA GLY A 676 -10.32 9.53 4.75
C GLY A 676 -11.06 9.63 6.08
N CYS A 677 -11.99 8.71 6.39
CA CYS A 677 -12.60 8.61 7.72
C CYS A 677 -11.61 7.95 8.72
N ASN A 678 -10.44 8.55 8.90
CA ASN A 678 -9.36 8.02 9.72
C ASN A 678 -8.65 9.16 10.48
N PRO A 679 -7.78 8.87 11.46
CA PRO A 679 -7.18 9.90 12.31
C PRO A 679 -6.48 11.03 11.55
N ASN A 680 -5.85 10.71 10.43
CA ASN A 680 -5.11 11.67 9.62
C ASN A 680 -6.02 12.47 8.65
N GLY A 681 -7.27 12.03 8.44
CA GLY A 681 -8.15 12.64 7.43
C GLY A 681 -7.60 12.54 6.01
N GLU A 682 -6.86 11.48 5.72
CA GLU A 682 -6.11 11.25 4.50
C GLU A 682 -6.54 9.92 3.89
N THR A 683 -6.66 9.85 2.56
CA THR A 683 -6.87 8.56 1.91
C THR A 683 -5.60 7.71 2.00
N TRP A 684 -5.73 6.40 1.84
CA TRP A 684 -4.59 5.50 1.92
C TRP A 684 -3.96 5.17 0.57
N THR A 685 -4.48 5.73 -0.51
CA THR A 685 -4.01 5.48 -1.87
C THR A 685 -3.55 6.77 -2.51
N THR A 686 -2.35 6.79 -3.08
CA THR A 686 -1.80 7.95 -3.79
C THR A 686 -2.73 8.39 -4.93
N GLY A 687 -2.92 9.69 -5.08
CA GLY A 687 -3.80 10.26 -6.10
C GLY A 687 -5.30 10.14 -5.81
N LEU A 688 -5.71 9.50 -4.71
CA LEU A 688 -7.11 9.32 -4.36
C LEU A 688 -7.64 10.49 -3.52
N GLY A 689 -8.75 11.07 -3.92
CA GLY A 689 -9.35 12.19 -3.18
C GLY A 689 -8.54 13.48 -3.27
N LYS A 690 -8.51 14.25 -2.19
CA LYS A 690 -7.79 15.54 -2.12
C LYS A 690 -6.54 15.48 -1.26
N VAL A 691 -6.58 14.72 -0.18
CA VAL A 691 -5.50 14.56 0.78
C VAL A 691 -5.10 13.09 0.78
N TYR A 692 -3.89 12.81 0.30
CA TYR A 692 -3.37 11.45 0.10
C TYR A 692 -1.85 11.41 0.35
N PRO A 693 -1.24 10.21 0.52
CA PRO A 693 0.21 10.06 0.65
C PRO A 693 0.94 10.65 -0.54
N THR A 694 1.93 11.50 -0.31
CA THR A 694 2.69 12.18 -1.37
C THR A 694 4.07 11.58 -1.59
N SER A 695 4.49 10.64 -0.74
CA SER A 695 5.77 9.94 -0.84
C SER A 695 5.64 8.53 -0.28
N TYR A 696 6.31 7.58 -0.90
CA TYR A 696 6.43 6.19 -0.46
C TYR A 696 7.72 5.59 -1.03
N LEU A 697 8.15 4.43 -0.58
CA LEU A 697 9.34 3.78 -1.12
C LEU A 697 9.07 3.29 -2.55
N SER A 698 9.63 3.97 -3.54
CA SER A 698 9.53 3.63 -4.96
C SER A 698 10.76 4.09 -5.71
N LEU A 699 11.51 3.15 -6.27
CA LEU A 699 12.67 3.45 -7.11
C LEU A 699 12.26 4.17 -8.39
N VAL A 700 11.14 3.78 -8.97
CA VAL A 700 10.59 4.43 -10.18
C VAL A 700 10.27 5.89 -9.92
N SER A 701 9.46 6.18 -8.90
CA SER A 701 9.11 7.56 -8.55
C SER A 701 10.31 8.41 -8.10
N ALA A 702 11.35 7.73 -7.58
CA ALA A 702 12.59 8.37 -7.23
C ALA A 702 13.42 8.80 -8.45
N ALA A 703 13.26 8.13 -9.60
CA ALA A 703 14.13 8.26 -10.78
C ALA A 703 13.41 8.77 -12.04
N ASP A 704 12.09 8.83 -12.07
CA ASP A 704 11.31 9.20 -13.27
C ASP A 704 11.32 10.71 -13.60
N GLY A 705 11.85 11.54 -12.71
CA GLY A 705 11.90 13.00 -12.88
C GLY A 705 10.55 13.70 -12.68
N ILE A 706 9.55 13.00 -12.15
CA ILE A 706 8.22 13.54 -11.83
C ILE A 706 8.14 13.70 -10.32
N ASP A 707 7.81 14.89 -9.83
CA ASP A 707 7.82 15.15 -8.38
C ASP A 707 6.62 14.49 -7.66
N GLU A 708 5.43 14.46 -8.27
CA GLU A 708 4.31 13.70 -7.74
C GLU A 708 4.50 12.18 -7.99
N TYR A 709 4.33 11.39 -6.92
CA TYR A 709 4.47 9.93 -6.99
C TYR A 709 3.34 9.27 -7.79
N VAL A 710 3.65 8.09 -8.32
CA VAL A 710 2.69 7.30 -9.11
C VAL A 710 1.38 7.09 -8.33
N PRO A 711 0.22 7.43 -8.94
CA PRO A 711 -1.08 7.24 -8.30
C PRO A 711 -1.54 5.78 -8.32
N GLY A 712 -2.37 5.43 -7.32
CA GLY A 712 -2.96 4.10 -7.19
C GLY A 712 -2.16 3.14 -6.31
N ILE A 713 -1.13 3.62 -5.63
CA ILE A 713 -0.32 2.86 -4.69
C ILE A 713 -0.78 3.15 -3.25
N SER A 714 -0.98 2.09 -2.48
CA SER A 714 -1.26 2.21 -1.04
C SER A 714 -0.02 1.74 -0.28
N PRO A 715 0.74 2.66 0.34
CA PRO A 715 1.89 2.29 1.15
C PRO A 715 1.47 1.65 2.46
N TYR A 716 2.39 0.91 3.09
CA TYR A 716 2.26 0.52 4.50
C TYR A 716 2.18 1.75 5.39
N ARG A 717 1.71 1.55 6.62
CA ARG A 717 1.60 2.62 7.63
C ARG A 717 1.86 2.08 9.02
N ASN A 718 2.02 3.00 9.96
CA ASN A 718 1.98 2.73 11.40
C ASN A 718 2.94 1.63 11.85
N THR A 719 4.22 1.86 11.72
CA THR A 719 5.23 0.93 12.25
C THR A 719 5.51 1.19 13.72
N PHE A 720 5.63 0.13 14.50
CA PHE A 720 5.97 0.19 15.92
C PHE A 720 7.47 0.14 16.19
N GLY A 721 8.22 -0.43 15.30
CA GLY A 721 9.66 -0.53 15.40
C GLY A 721 10.23 -0.75 14.02
N LEU A 722 11.35 -0.14 13.77
CA LEU A 722 12.07 -0.39 12.54
C LEU A 722 12.94 -1.61 12.71
N ALA A 723 12.96 -2.40 11.66
CA ALA A 723 13.98 -3.41 11.54
C ALA A 723 15.37 -2.72 11.51
N PRO A 724 16.40 -3.37 12.05
CA PRO A 724 17.76 -2.83 12.08
C PRO A 724 18.37 -2.55 10.69
N GLU A 725 17.71 -2.99 9.63
CA GLU A 725 18.16 -2.85 8.25
C GLU A 725 17.90 -1.46 7.65
N VAL A 726 17.15 -0.63 8.33
CA VAL A 726 16.97 0.77 7.93
C VAL A 726 18.24 1.55 8.18
N SER A 727 18.55 2.54 7.35
CA SER A 727 19.73 3.38 7.57
C SER A 727 19.70 3.96 8.98
N LYS A 728 20.88 4.12 9.60
CA LYS A 728 20.99 4.68 10.95
C LYS A 728 20.22 6.01 11.09
N GLN A 729 20.24 6.83 10.05
CA GLN A 729 19.57 8.13 10.06
C GLN A 729 18.05 7.98 10.12
N ALA A 730 17.46 7.05 9.38
CA ALA A 730 16.02 6.79 9.43
C ALA A 730 15.62 6.13 10.75
N TYR A 731 16.45 5.22 11.27
CA TYR A 731 16.27 4.63 12.59
C TYR A 731 16.26 5.71 13.67
N ASP A 732 17.24 6.58 13.69
CA ASP A 732 17.34 7.67 14.66
C ASP A 732 16.14 8.62 14.55
N TRP A 733 15.69 8.97 13.33
CA TRP A 733 14.49 9.77 13.12
C TRP A 733 13.24 9.10 13.67
N ASN A 734 13.02 7.84 13.33
CA ASN A 734 11.83 7.11 13.76
C ASN A 734 11.79 6.88 15.27
N GLN A 735 12.92 6.53 15.89
CA GLN A 735 13.00 6.33 17.34
C GLN A 735 12.82 7.64 18.12
N GLN A 736 13.39 8.73 17.62
CA GLN A 736 13.38 10.00 18.34
C GLN A 736 12.14 10.86 18.04
N THR A 737 11.50 10.66 16.92
CA THR A 737 10.42 11.51 16.43
C THR A 737 9.12 10.74 16.30
N ILE A 738 9.04 9.75 15.43
CA ILE A 738 7.80 9.02 15.15
C ILE A 738 7.33 8.21 16.37
N ALA A 739 8.26 7.69 17.17
CA ALA A 739 7.91 6.95 18.38
C ALA A 739 7.17 7.81 19.43
N SER A 740 7.30 9.14 19.35
CA SER A 740 6.56 10.06 20.22
C SER A 740 5.11 10.30 19.78
N TYR A 741 4.72 9.85 18.58
CA TYR A 741 3.35 10.04 18.08
C TYR A 741 2.39 9.02 18.69
N PRO A 742 1.10 9.35 18.78
CA PRO A 742 0.06 8.35 19.01
C PRO A 742 0.17 7.23 17.99
N ILE A 743 -0.07 6.00 18.42
CA ILE A 743 0.27 4.80 17.63
C ILE A 743 -0.33 4.80 16.23
N LEU A 744 -1.62 5.12 16.09
CA LEU A 744 -2.29 5.16 14.79
C LEU A 744 -1.96 6.41 13.95
N ARG A 745 -1.17 7.35 14.50
CA ARG A 745 -0.65 8.51 13.77
C ARG A 745 0.82 8.38 13.37
N ARG A 746 1.45 7.24 13.68
CA ARG A 746 2.84 6.96 13.34
C ARG A 746 2.99 6.72 11.84
N TRP A 747 2.96 7.79 11.11
CA TRP A 747 3.19 7.81 9.67
C TRP A 747 4.05 9.02 9.31
N GLY A 748 4.95 8.83 8.37
CA GLY A 748 5.66 9.91 7.70
C GLY A 748 5.72 9.60 6.22
N ASN A 749 5.45 10.58 5.37
CA ASN A 749 5.69 10.49 3.93
C ASN A 749 7.20 10.38 3.69
N MET A 750 7.77 9.21 3.90
CA MET A 750 9.20 8.92 3.73
C MET A 750 9.40 7.81 2.72
N GLU A 751 10.10 8.12 1.67
CA GLU A 751 10.68 7.10 0.79
C GLU A 751 12.03 6.62 1.34
N GLY A 752 12.45 5.41 0.95
CA GLY A 752 13.85 4.95 1.10
C GLY A 752 14.35 4.63 2.50
N TYR A 753 13.70 5.09 3.55
CA TYR A 753 14.23 4.98 4.91
C TYR A 753 13.39 4.13 5.86
N SER A 754 12.24 3.69 5.46
CA SER A 754 11.37 2.92 6.34
C SER A 754 10.57 1.89 5.55
N VAL A 755 11.23 0.82 5.15
CA VAL A 755 10.62 -0.31 4.44
C VAL A 755 9.31 -0.72 5.11
N GLY A 756 9.30 -0.89 6.43
CA GLY A 756 8.11 -1.32 7.17
C GLY A 756 6.93 -0.34 7.19
N ALA A 757 7.13 0.94 6.85
CA ALA A 757 6.08 1.96 6.93
C ALA A 757 5.76 2.61 5.58
N SER A 758 6.76 2.78 4.72
CA SER A 758 6.64 3.54 3.48
C SER A 758 6.62 2.68 2.23
N GLU A 759 7.03 1.42 2.33
CA GLU A 759 6.97 0.46 1.23
C GLU A 759 5.52 0.05 0.94
N PHE A 760 5.34 -0.60 -0.18
CA PHE A 760 4.12 -1.29 -0.59
C PHE A 760 4.50 -2.64 -1.18
N THR A 761 3.54 -3.53 -1.30
CA THR A 761 3.65 -4.69 -2.18
C THR A 761 2.38 -4.83 -3.01
N VAL A 762 2.53 -5.31 -4.24
CA VAL A 762 1.36 -5.45 -5.13
C VAL A 762 0.34 -6.43 -4.58
N TRP A 763 0.77 -7.46 -3.88
CA TRP A 763 -0.09 -8.53 -3.38
C TRP A 763 -0.71 -8.25 -2.00
N GLU A 764 -0.20 -7.29 -1.23
CA GLU A 764 -0.73 -6.93 0.09
C GLU A 764 -1.52 -5.62 0.07
N THR A 765 -0.97 -4.58 -0.55
CA THR A 765 -1.51 -3.23 -0.38
C THR A 765 -2.06 -2.60 -1.65
N VAL A 766 -1.58 -3.00 -2.84
CA VAL A 766 -2.04 -2.38 -4.09
C VAL A 766 -3.32 -3.04 -4.60
N HIS A 767 -3.39 -4.37 -4.66
CA HIS A 767 -4.58 -5.04 -5.21
C HIS A 767 -5.78 -5.09 -4.25
N ASP A 768 -5.56 -5.13 -2.94
CA ASP A 768 -6.65 -5.26 -1.97
C ASP A 768 -7.70 -4.14 -2.05
N PRO A 769 -7.31 -2.85 -2.23
CA PRO A 769 -8.26 -1.79 -2.53
C PRO A 769 -9.10 -2.06 -3.78
N ALA A 770 -8.47 -2.57 -4.84
CA ALA A 770 -9.19 -2.92 -6.07
C ALA A 770 -10.22 -4.03 -5.85
N ILE A 771 -9.87 -5.07 -5.07
CA ILE A 771 -10.77 -6.18 -4.80
C ILE A 771 -11.99 -5.74 -3.99
N VAL A 772 -11.79 -5.04 -2.89
CA VAL A 772 -12.89 -4.59 -2.04
C VAL A 772 -13.75 -3.56 -2.77
N ALA A 773 -13.14 -2.57 -3.40
CA ALA A 773 -13.87 -1.55 -4.14
C ALA A 773 -14.62 -2.13 -5.35
N GLY A 774 -14.01 -3.07 -6.08
CA GLY A 774 -14.64 -3.77 -7.19
C GLY A 774 -15.84 -4.63 -6.77
N TYR A 775 -15.83 -5.19 -5.55
CA TYR A 775 -16.97 -5.89 -4.98
C TYR A 775 -18.10 -4.94 -4.57
N LEU A 776 -17.75 -3.78 -3.99
CA LEU A 776 -18.70 -2.80 -3.48
C LEU A 776 -19.31 -1.91 -4.58
N MET A 777 -18.64 -1.75 -5.72
CA MET A 777 -19.19 -0.94 -6.80
C MET A 777 -20.40 -1.59 -7.43
N GLY A 778 -21.34 -0.77 -7.90
CA GLY A 778 -22.55 -1.24 -8.54
C GLY A 778 -22.37 -1.61 -10.01
N ALA A 779 -23.31 -2.38 -10.55
CA ALA A 779 -23.34 -2.82 -11.95
C ALA A 779 -23.30 -1.65 -12.95
N GLY A 780 -22.55 -1.82 -14.04
CA GLY A 780 -22.49 -0.86 -15.15
C GLY A 780 -21.86 0.48 -14.81
N ARG A 781 -21.14 0.60 -13.68
CA ARG A 781 -20.45 1.83 -13.30
C ARG A 781 -19.23 2.04 -14.20
N LYS A 782 -19.12 3.24 -14.73
CA LYS A 782 -17.91 3.70 -15.41
C LYS A 782 -17.09 4.51 -14.43
N PRO A 783 -15.95 3.99 -13.95
CA PRO A 783 -15.10 4.73 -13.05
C PRO A 783 -14.50 5.96 -13.77
N LYS A 784 -14.16 6.96 -12.97
CA LYS A 784 -13.39 8.09 -13.46
C LYS A 784 -11.93 7.67 -13.62
N ILE A 785 -11.47 7.57 -14.86
CA ILE A 785 -10.05 7.31 -15.14
C ILE A 785 -9.26 8.60 -14.84
N ASP A 786 -8.29 8.51 -13.94
CA ASP A 786 -7.40 9.61 -13.64
C ASP A 786 -6.34 9.77 -14.75
N MET A 787 -6.53 10.80 -15.57
CA MET A 787 -5.61 11.22 -16.63
C MET A 787 -5.11 12.66 -16.41
N ARG A 788 -5.22 13.18 -15.18
CA ARG A 788 -4.68 14.49 -14.85
C ARG A 788 -3.16 14.50 -14.95
N PRO A 789 -2.54 15.61 -15.32
CA PRO A 789 -1.09 15.74 -15.24
C PRO A 789 -0.65 15.70 -13.77
N PRO A 790 0.60 15.23 -13.50
CA PRO A 790 1.17 15.29 -12.16
C PRO A 790 1.35 16.74 -11.70
N ALA A 791 1.36 16.94 -10.40
CA ALA A 791 1.75 18.21 -9.82
C ALA A 791 3.23 18.50 -10.12
N SER A 792 3.55 19.73 -10.43
CA SER A 792 4.92 20.18 -10.70
C SER A 792 5.77 20.25 -9.42
N ASP A 793 5.13 20.37 -8.28
CA ASP A 793 5.75 20.37 -6.96
C ASP A 793 4.81 19.62 -5.98
N ARG A 794 5.33 18.62 -5.27
CA ARG A 794 4.55 17.86 -4.26
C ARG A 794 4.00 18.73 -3.16
N ARG A 795 4.63 19.88 -2.86
CA ARG A 795 4.19 20.84 -1.85
C ARG A 795 2.87 21.51 -2.22
N ASP A 796 2.48 21.50 -3.49
CA ASP A 796 1.17 21.96 -3.95
C ASP A 796 0.04 20.97 -3.61
N LEU A 797 0.38 19.72 -3.28
CA LEU A 797 -0.59 18.71 -2.91
C LEU A 797 -1.04 18.91 -1.46
N PRO A 798 -2.36 18.91 -1.18
CA PRO A 798 -2.86 19.02 0.20
C PRO A 798 -2.32 17.94 1.14
N GLY A 799 -2.05 16.74 0.65
CA GLY A 799 -1.47 15.64 1.41
C GLY A 799 -0.06 15.93 1.93
N TYR A 800 0.70 16.78 1.27
CA TYR A 800 2.03 17.22 1.75
C TYR A 800 1.97 17.89 3.12
N TRP A 801 0.92 18.67 3.36
CA TRP A 801 0.70 19.43 4.59
C TRP A 801 -0.26 18.73 5.56
N CYS A 802 -0.50 17.44 5.37
CA CYS A 802 -1.40 16.67 6.21
C CYS A 802 -0.90 16.67 7.67
N LEU A 803 -1.83 16.84 8.60
CA LEU A 803 -1.55 16.69 10.02
C LEU A 803 -1.66 15.19 10.37
N PRO A 804 -0.67 14.60 11.00
CA PRO A 804 -0.73 13.21 11.43
C PRO A 804 -1.72 12.96 12.56
#